data_8ff04354af471dd572fedea7d177743d
#
_entry.id   8ff04354af471dd572fedea7d177743d
#
_cell.length_a   1.000
_cell.length_b   1.000
_cell.length_c   1.000
_cell.angle_alpha   90.00
_cell.angle_beta   90.00
_cell.angle_gamma   90.00
#
_symmetry.space_group_name_H-M   'P 1'
#
loop_
_entity.id
_entity.type
_entity.pdbx_description
1 polymer ?
#
loop_
_entity_poly.entity_id
_entity_poly.type
_entity_poly.pdbx_seq_one_letter_code
_entity_poly.pdbx_strand_id
1 'polypeptide(L)'
;MARKMKTMDGNTAAAHVSYAFTEAAAIYPITPSSPMAESTDQWATQGKKNIFGHPVKLVEMQSEGGAAGTVHGSLAAGALTTTYTASQGLLLMIPNMYKIAGEQMPCVFDVSARALASHALNIFGDHSDVYACRQTGFAMLCSSSVQEVMDLGAVAHLATIKGRVPVLHFFDGFRTSHEIQKIEMWDYDDLADMVDYEAIDKFRAECLNPEHPVLRGSAQNPDIFFQAREAANSTYNAFPAIVEDYMNQVNAKIGTDYKLFNYYGAEDAESVIIAMGSVCETIDETIDYLMKQGKKVGVVKVRLYRPFVAEKLVEAIPDTAKVINVLDRSKEPGAREPLYLDVVNALRGTKFESCTINGGRYGLGSKDTTPADIIATFENVDKNEFTLSIVDDVTNLSLERGETPVTAPDSIVACKFWGLGADGTVGANKNSIKIIGDHTDKYAQAYFDYDSKKSGGVTMSHLRFGDDPIKSTYLINKADFVACHCAPYLTKYNMVQDLKDGGTFLLNCSWAPEEVGEHLPGQVKAYLAKHNIKFYIIDGIKIGKEIGLGGRINTVLQSAFFKLSGIIPEEDAIKYMKDAATASYSKKGEAIVKMNHDAIDAGAKAIVEVPVPAEWADAETESLFVEAKGDNKPLVDYINNVQNYVNGQEGNALKVSDLMPYVDGHMPLGASAFEKRGVAVDVPSWNPDNCIQCNFCAYVCPHATIRPVAMTEEEAAAAPAATKTADMTGMPGYKFAMTVTVLDCLGCGSCVNICPGKKGEKALTMAGLDSQRDQQEVYDYGQKLPAKEEVLAKFKADSVKGSQFRQPLLEFSGACAGCGETPYAKLITQLFGERMYIANATGCSSIWGGSAPATPYTTNAK
;
A
#
# COMPACT_ATOMS: atom_id res chain seq x y z
N MET A 1 2.90 -36.77 1.90
CA MET A 1 2.12 -36.38 0.68
C MET A 1 2.58 -34.98 0.29
N ALA A 2 2.54 -34.60 -0.98
CA ALA A 2 2.81 -33.19 -1.35
C ALA A 2 1.77 -32.29 -0.66
N ARG A 3 2.22 -31.19 -0.04
CA ARG A 3 1.31 -30.22 0.57
C ARG A 3 0.46 -29.54 -0.49
N LYS A 4 -0.72 -29.08 -0.08
CA LYS A 4 -1.65 -28.36 -0.96
C LYS A 4 -1.06 -26.99 -1.30
N MET A 5 -0.91 -26.72 -2.61
CA MET A 5 -0.58 -25.38 -3.10
C MET A 5 -1.79 -24.45 -3.04
N LYS A 6 -1.57 -23.20 -2.63
CA LYS A 6 -2.61 -22.17 -2.59
C LYS A 6 -2.01 -20.80 -2.86
N THR A 7 -2.75 -19.98 -3.61
CA THR A 7 -2.39 -18.59 -3.88
C THR A 7 -3.00 -17.68 -2.83
N MET A 8 -2.15 -17.06 -2.00
CA MET A 8 -2.58 -16.20 -0.88
C MET A 8 -1.55 -15.13 -0.55
N ASP A 9 -1.93 -14.15 0.26
CA ASP A 9 -1.03 -13.12 0.80
C ASP A 9 -0.44 -13.50 2.16
N GLY A 10 0.58 -12.72 2.60
CA GLY A 10 1.28 -12.98 3.85
C GLY A 10 0.39 -12.88 5.09
N ASN A 11 -0.56 -11.95 5.12
CA ASN A 11 -1.52 -11.86 6.24
C ASN A 11 -2.40 -13.12 6.33
N THR A 12 -2.87 -13.62 5.18
CA THR A 12 -3.67 -14.85 5.12
C THR A 12 -2.84 -16.06 5.55
N ALA A 13 -1.55 -16.12 5.17
CA ALA A 13 -0.63 -17.18 5.58
C ALA A 13 -0.40 -17.16 7.10
N ALA A 14 -0.11 -15.99 7.68
CA ALA A 14 0.04 -15.82 9.14
C ALA A 14 -1.23 -16.21 9.89
N ALA A 15 -2.38 -15.69 9.44
CA ALA A 15 -3.68 -16.02 10.04
C ALA A 15 -3.99 -17.53 9.98
N HIS A 16 -3.65 -18.21 8.88
CA HIS A 16 -3.88 -19.65 8.73
C HIS A 16 -3.14 -20.45 9.79
N VAL A 17 -1.88 -20.13 10.02
CA VAL A 17 -1.05 -20.83 11.01
C VAL A 17 -1.44 -20.44 12.42
N SER A 18 -1.56 -19.14 12.72
CA SER A 18 -1.91 -18.70 14.06
C SER A 18 -3.27 -19.23 14.52
N TYR A 19 -4.25 -19.32 13.59
CA TYR A 19 -5.57 -19.90 13.88
C TYR A 19 -5.47 -21.34 14.40
N ALA A 20 -4.54 -22.14 13.87
CA ALA A 20 -4.35 -23.52 14.31
C ALA A 20 -4.02 -23.62 15.80
N PHE A 21 -3.16 -22.73 16.32
CA PHE A 21 -2.62 -22.78 17.68
C PHE A 21 -3.36 -21.87 18.67
N THR A 22 -4.34 -21.09 18.22
CA THR A 22 -4.98 -20.03 19.03
C THR A 22 -6.35 -20.45 19.52
N GLU A 23 -6.64 -20.26 20.80
CA GLU A 23 -7.96 -20.43 21.40
C GLU A 23 -8.71 -19.09 21.46
N ALA A 24 -7.99 -17.99 21.76
CA ALA A 24 -8.53 -16.65 21.77
C ALA A 24 -7.59 -15.67 21.04
N ALA A 25 -8.16 -14.69 20.32
CA ALA A 25 -7.43 -13.59 19.72
C ALA A 25 -8.03 -12.27 20.20
N ALA A 26 -7.20 -11.36 20.71
CA ALA A 26 -7.63 -10.04 21.11
C ALA A 26 -6.94 -9.01 20.22
N ILE A 27 -7.72 -8.16 19.54
CA ILE A 27 -7.21 -7.26 18.50
C ILE A 27 -7.75 -5.84 18.64
N TYR A 28 -7.05 -4.92 18.00
CA TYR A 28 -7.58 -3.63 17.57
C TYR A 28 -7.10 -3.36 16.15
N PRO A 29 -8.01 -3.04 15.21
CA PRO A 29 -7.65 -2.97 13.79
C PRO A 29 -6.60 -1.89 13.51
N ILE A 30 -5.52 -2.27 12.82
CA ILE A 30 -4.50 -1.35 12.31
C ILE A 30 -3.94 -1.86 10.98
N THR A 31 -3.87 -1.00 9.97
CA THR A 31 -3.24 -1.29 8.68
C THR A 31 -1.72 -1.44 8.86
N PRO A 32 -1.03 -2.44 8.27
CA PRO A 32 -1.51 -3.44 7.31
C PRO A 32 -1.88 -4.81 7.94
N SER A 33 -2.00 -4.95 9.26
CA SER A 33 -2.23 -6.23 9.94
C SER A 33 -3.70 -6.66 10.03
N SER A 34 -4.65 -5.74 9.84
CA SER A 34 -6.11 -6.00 9.97
C SER A 34 -6.61 -7.24 9.20
N PRO A 35 -6.14 -7.56 7.97
CA PRO A 35 -6.61 -8.75 7.26
C PRO A 35 -6.36 -10.08 7.97
N MET A 36 -5.37 -10.15 8.88
CA MET A 36 -5.17 -11.34 9.73
C MET A 36 -6.37 -11.57 10.65
N ALA A 37 -6.81 -10.50 11.32
CA ALA A 37 -7.97 -10.54 12.21
C ALA A 37 -9.27 -10.80 11.43
N GLU A 38 -9.46 -10.15 10.28
CA GLU A 38 -10.61 -10.36 9.39
C GLU A 38 -10.73 -11.82 8.94
N SER A 39 -9.62 -12.45 8.54
CA SER A 39 -9.57 -13.86 8.17
C SER A 39 -9.92 -14.77 9.36
N THR A 40 -9.37 -14.47 10.54
CA THR A 40 -9.63 -15.23 11.77
C THR A 40 -11.11 -15.16 12.15
N ASP A 41 -11.72 -13.97 12.14
CA ASP A 41 -13.14 -13.77 12.45
C ASP A 41 -14.04 -14.48 11.44
N GLN A 42 -13.74 -14.35 10.15
CA GLN A 42 -14.49 -15.04 9.09
C GLN A 42 -14.48 -16.55 9.27
N TRP A 43 -13.31 -17.14 9.53
CA TRP A 43 -13.19 -18.58 9.72
C TRP A 43 -13.88 -19.06 11.00
N ALA A 44 -13.77 -18.31 12.09
CA ALA A 44 -14.47 -18.59 13.34
C ALA A 44 -15.99 -18.57 13.14
N THR A 45 -16.52 -17.56 12.46
CA THR A 45 -17.96 -17.45 12.11
C THR A 45 -18.43 -18.60 11.22
N GLN A 46 -17.57 -19.13 10.35
CA GLN A 46 -17.84 -20.30 9.52
C GLN A 46 -17.72 -21.64 10.29
N GLY A 47 -17.34 -21.61 11.56
CA GLY A 47 -17.19 -22.79 12.41
C GLY A 47 -15.91 -23.60 12.15
N LYS A 48 -14.88 -23.00 11.50
CA LYS A 48 -13.58 -23.65 11.32
C LYS A 48 -12.98 -23.95 12.71
N LYS A 49 -12.47 -25.16 12.88
CA LYS A 49 -11.84 -25.59 14.13
C LYS A 49 -10.34 -25.40 14.08
N ASN A 50 -9.76 -25.00 15.21
CA ASN A 50 -8.32 -25.05 15.48
C ASN A 50 -7.88 -26.51 15.78
N ILE A 51 -6.60 -26.73 16.07
CA ILE A 51 -6.07 -28.07 16.43
C ILE A 51 -6.64 -28.62 17.76
N PHE A 52 -7.23 -27.77 18.60
CA PHE A 52 -7.87 -28.14 19.86
C PHE A 52 -9.36 -28.47 19.70
N GLY A 53 -9.89 -28.42 18.46
CA GLY A 53 -11.27 -28.81 18.14
C GLY A 53 -12.33 -27.72 18.33
N HIS A 54 -11.93 -26.46 18.51
CA HIS A 54 -12.82 -25.33 18.76
C HIS A 54 -12.58 -24.20 17.74
N PRO A 55 -13.60 -23.40 17.40
CA PRO A 55 -13.38 -22.11 16.71
C PRO A 55 -12.60 -21.14 17.63
N VAL A 56 -11.78 -20.29 17.02
CA VAL A 56 -11.07 -19.22 17.74
C VAL A 56 -12.08 -18.18 18.22
N LYS A 57 -11.96 -17.74 19.48
CA LYS A 57 -12.73 -16.62 20.00
C LYS A 57 -12.00 -15.31 19.74
N LEU A 58 -12.44 -14.55 18.73
CA LEU A 58 -11.88 -13.23 18.46
C LEU A 58 -12.65 -12.14 19.20
N VAL A 59 -11.91 -11.20 19.81
CA VAL A 59 -12.46 -10.05 20.53
C VAL A 59 -11.76 -8.78 20.06
N GLU A 60 -12.54 -7.84 19.56
CA GLU A 60 -12.07 -6.49 19.24
C GLU A 60 -12.18 -5.59 20.47
N MET A 61 -11.07 -4.94 20.81
CA MET A 61 -10.94 -4.09 21.99
C MET A 61 -11.01 -2.60 21.59
N GLN A 62 -10.96 -1.70 22.56
CA GLN A 62 -11.02 -0.25 22.34
C GLN A 62 -9.68 0.39 21.98
N SER A 63 -8.58 -0.35 22.12
CA SER A 63 -7.22 0.07 21.76
C SER A 63 -6.28 -1.12 21.76
N GLU A 64 -5.11 -0.97 21.15
CA GLU A 64 -4.06 -2.01 21.18
C GLU A 64 -3.56 -2.30 22.60
N GLY A 65 -3.47 -1.27 23.45
CA GLY A 65 -3.16 -1.47 24.88
C GLY A 65 -4.20 -2.34 25.58
N GLY A 66 -5.50 -2.16 25.26
CA GLY A 66 -6.58 -3.01 25.75
C GLY A 66 -6.51 -4.43 25.19
N ALA A 67 -6.15 -4.58 23.91
CA ALA A 67 -5.93 -5.88 23.28
C ALA A 67 -4.79 -6.65 23.98
N ALA A 68 -3.64 -6.02 24.21
CA ALA A 68 -2.51 -6.62 24.92
C ALA A 68 -2.85 -6.98 26.37
N GLY A 69 -3.65 -6.15 27.05
CA GLY A 69 -4.16 -6.45 28.38
C GLY A 69 -5.07 -7.68 28.40
N THR A 70 -5.91 -7.83 27.36
CA THR A 70 -6.77 -9.01 27.18
C THR A 70 -5.94 -10.26 26.86
N VAL A 71 -4.92 -10.16 26.01
CA VAL A 71 -3.97 -11.25 25.76
C VAL A 71 -3.33 -11.72 27.08
N HIS A 72 -2.79 -10.76 27.86
CA HIS A 72 -2.16 -11.08 29.17
C HIS A 72 -3.14 -11.79 30.12
N GLY A 73 -4.36 -11.26 30.26
CA GLY A 73 -5.37 -11.85 31.12
C GLY A 73 -5.83 -13.25 30.68
N SER A 74 -6.02 -13.45 29.38
CA SER A 74 -6.40 -14.76 28.81
C SER A 74 -5.28 -15.80 29.00
N LEU A 75 -4.03 -15.43 28.78
CA LEU A 75 -2.86 -16.28 29.04
C LEU A 75 -2.76 -16.63 30.55
N ALA A 76 -2.97 -15.65 31.42
CA ALA A 76 -2.97 -15.88 32.86
C ALA A 76 -4.06 -16.89 33.30
N ALA A 77 -5.18 -16.96 32.57
CA ALA A 77 -6.26 -17.92 32.75
C ALA A 77 -6.05 -19.27 32.02
N GLY A 78 -4.96 -19.44 31.26
CA GLY A 78 -4.58 -20.71 30.65
C GLY A 78 -5.02 -20.88 29.19
N ALA A 79 -5.59 -19.85 28.54
CA ALA A 79 -5.93 -19.89 27.14
C ALA A 79 -4.74 -19.46 26.26
N LEU A 80 -4.40 -20.26 25.25
CA LEU A 80 -3.40 -19.87 24.26
C LEU A 80 -3.97 -18.73 23.40
N THR A 81 -3.36 -17.56 23.54
CA THR A 81 -3.91 -16.30 23.02
C THR A 81 -2.90 -15.59 22.14
N THR A 82 -3.34 -15.05 21.01
CA THR A 82 -2.53 -14.28 20.06
C THR A 82 -3.12 -12.90 19.80
N THR A 83 -2.34 -12.03 19.14
CA THR A 83 -2.79 -10.74 18.60
C THR A 83 -2.11 -10.42 17.29
N TYR A 84 -2.73 -9.54 16.49
CA TYR A 84 -2.28 -9.03 15.20
C TYR A 84 -2.17 -7.52 15.28
N THR A 85 -0.99 -6.96 14.97
CA THR A 85 -0.76 -5.53 15.13
C THR A 85 0.35 -4.99 14.23
N ALA A 86 0.62 -3.69 14.30
CA ALA A 86 1.67 -2.98 13.58
C ALA A 86 1.93 -1.60 14.20
N SER A 87 3.09 -1.00 13.91
CA SER A 87 3.38 0.43 14.10
C SER A 87 3.08 0.94 15.53
N GLN A 88 2.39 2.09 15.64
CA GLN A 88 1.99 2.68 16.93
C GLN A 88 1.18 1.71 17.79
N GLY A 89 0.38 0.83 17.15
CA GLY A 89 -0.38 -0.19 17.87
C GLY A 89 0.53 -1.15 18.64
N LEU A 90 1.61 -1.63 18.00
CA LEU A 90 2.61 -2.45 18.67
C LEU A 90 3.29 -1.72 19.85
N LEU A 91 3.60 -0.41 19.67
CA LEU A 91 4.20 0.39 20.74
C LEU A 91 3.27 0.55 21.95
N LEU A 92 1.96 0.67 21.73
CA LEU A 92 0.98 0.72 22.82
C LEU A 92 0.88 -0.60 23.62
N MET A 93 1.36 -1.70 23.04
CA MET A 93 1.39 -3.01 23.69
C MET A 93 2.63 -3.22 24.58
N ILE A 94 3.69 -2.41 24.42
CA ILE A 94 5.00 -2.60 25.09
C ILE A 94 4.89 -2.84 26.60
N PRO A 95 4.11 -2.08 27.38
CA PRO A 95 4.00 -2.33 28.83
C PRO A 95 3.50 -3.75 29.16
N ASN A 96 2.52 -4.25 28.39
CA ASN A 96 2.01 -5.60 28.54
C ASN A 96 3.00 -6.65 28.01
N MET A 97 3.76 -6.35 26.96
CA MET A 97 4.81 -7.25 26.45
C MET A 97 5.86 -7.55 27.54
N TYR A 98 6.33 -6.52 28.26
CA TYR A 98 7.22 -6.73 29.42
C TYR A 98 6.60 -7.64 30.48
N LYS A 99 5.29 -7.52 30.73
CA LYS A 99 4.58 -8.39 31.70
C LYS A 99 4.51 -9.83 31.21
N ILE A 100 4.07 -10.02 29.97
CA ILE A 100 3.92 -11.35 29.36
C ILE A 100 5.27 -12.08 29.32
N ALA A 101 6.34 -11.40 28.91
CA ALA A 101 7.68 -11.94 28.84
C ALA A 101 8.24 -12.25 30.24
N GLY A 102 8.09 -11.32 31.19
CA GLY A 102 8.54 -11.50 32.58
C GLY A 102 7.83 -12.62 33.34
N GLU A 103 6.59 -12.91 32.95
CA GLU A 103 5.78 -14.01 33.50
C GLU A 103 5.92 -15.33 32.70
N GLN A 104 6.77 -15.34 31.65
CA GLN A 104 7.06 -16.49 30.79
C GLN A 104 5.79 -17.14 30.23
N MET A 105 4.90 -16.30 29.65
CA MET A 105 3.65 -16.75 29.06
C MET A 105 3.81 -17.07 27.59
N PRO A 106 3.39 -18.24 27.10
CA PRO A 106 3.53 -18.63 25.70
C PRO A 106 2.51 -17.92 24.81
N CYS A 107 2.95 -17.05 23.94
CA CYS A 107 2.09 -16.44 22.91
C CYS A 107 2.89 -16.00 21.70
N VAL A 108 2.20 -15.76 20.61
CA VAL A 108 2.75 -15.13 19.41
C VAL A 108 2.01 -13.82 19.14
N PHE A 109 2.77 -12.77 18.88
CA PHE A 109 2.28 -11.54 18.28
C PHE A 109 2.69 -11.57 16.80
N ASP A 110 1.74 -11.68 15.88
CA ASP A 110 2.01 -11.57 14.45
C ASP A 110 1.98 -10.10 14.02
N VAL A 111 3.09 -9.62 13.47
CA VAL A 111 3.29 -8.21 13.17
C VAL A 111 3.61 -8.00 11.70
N SER A 112 2.73 -7.30 10.99
CA SER A 112 3.06 -6.74 9.67
C SER A 112 3.82 -5.44 9.88
N ALA A 113 5.16 -5.52 9.96
CA ALA A 113 6.03 -4.42 10.39
C ALA A 113 5.82 -3.15 9.56
N ARG A 114 5.59 -2.02 10.23
CA ARG A 114 5.21 -0.76 9.61
C ARG A 114 5.95 0.42 10.25
N ALA A 115 6.31 1.41 9.42
CA ALA A 115 6.90 2.68 9.83
C ALA A 115 6.16 3.34 11.00
N LEU A 116 6.91 3.94 11.91
CA LEU A 116 6.36 4.78 12.97
C LEU A 116 6.13 6.20 12.48
N ALA A 117 5.01 6.80 12.87
CA ALA A 117 4.77 8.21 12.59
C ALA A 117 5.82 9.08 13.30
N SER A 118 6.40 10.02 12.55
CA SER A 118 7.38 10.99 13.04
C SER A 118 7.02 12.40 12.56
N HIS A 119 7.74 12.98 11.60
CA HIS A 119 7.35 14.23 10.94
C HIS A 119 6.11 14.06 10.04
N ALA A 120 5.82 12.85 9.59
CA ALA A 120 4.64 12.48 8.82
C ALA A 120 4.18 11.07 9.17
N LEU A 121 2.92 10.76 8.88
CA LEU A 121 2.39 9.39 8.93
C LEU A 121 2.82 8.66 7.66
N ASN A 122 3.33 7.43 7.82
CA ASN A 122 3.54 6.48 6.73
C ASN A 122 2.93 5.13 7.13
N ILE A 123 2.09 4.55 6.26
CA ILE A 123 1.43 3.26 6.53
C ILE A 123 2.19 2.05 5.98
N PHE A 124 3.26 2.30 5.21
CA PHE A 124 4.04 1.26 4.55
C PHE A 124 5.14 0.69 5.46
N GLY A 125 5.75 -0.42 5.01
CA GLY A 125 6.62 -1.23 5.83
C GLY A 125 7.99 -0.63 6.10
N ASP A 126 8.45 -0.75 7.33
CA ASP A 126 9.84 -0.80 7.77
C ASP A 126 9.90 -1.47 9.14
N HIS A 127 11.09 -1.56 9.76
CA HIS A 127 11.30 -2.30 11.00
C HIS A 127 11.37 -1.40 12.25
N SER A 128 11.02 -0.13 12.15
CA SER A 128 11.13 0.81 13.29
C SER A 128 10.24 0.41 14.48
N ASP A 129 9.06 -0.15 14.22
CA ASP A 129 8.13 -0.62 15.25
C ASP A 129 8.65 -1.87 15.98
N VAL A 130 9.12 -2.88 15.25
CA VAL A 130 9.65 -4.12 15.86
C VAL A 130 10.97 -3.87 16.58
N TYR A 131 11.84 -3.01 16.06
CA TYR A 131 13.06 -2.62 16.78
C TYR A 131 12.79 -1.90 18.09
N ALA A 132 11.71 -1.11 18.18
CA ALA A 132 11.30 -0.50 19.45
C ALA A 132 10.93 -1.54 20.52
N CYS A 133 10.56 -2.75 20.13
CA CYS A 133 10.18 -3.84 21.02
C CYS A 133 11.33 -4.78 21.41
N ARG A 134 12.54 -4.61 20.85
CA ARG A 134 13.68 -5.52 21.04
C ARG A 134 14.14 -5.74 22.49
N GLN A 135 13.73 -4.86 23.40
CA GLN A 135 14.06 -4.91 24.83
C GLN A 135 12.98 -5.54 25.71
N THR A 136 11.82 -5.87 25.13
CA THR A 136 10.64 -6.33 25.92
C THR A 136 10.79 -7.74 26.51
N GLY A 137 11.72 -8.52 25.97
CA GLY A 137 11.89 -9.94 26.32
C GLY A 137 11.11 -10.89 25.41
N PHE A 138 10.41 -10.39 24.39
CA PHE A 138 9.90 -11.22 23.31
C PHE A 138 11.07 -11.74 22.47
N ALA A 139 11.04 -13.00 22.10
CA ALA A 139 11.86 -13.50 21.02
C ALA A 139 11.36 -12.87 19.70
N MET A 140 12.26 -12.63 18.76
CA MET A 140 11.90 -11.96 17.52
C MET A 140 12.30 -12.84 16.34
N LEU A 141 11.29 -13.33 15.60
CA LEU A 141 11.46 -14.21 14.45
C LEU A 141 10.96 -13.49 13.18
N CYS A 142 11.85 -13.34 12.19
CA CYS A 142 11.58 -12.63 10.95
C CYS A 142 11.36 -13.58 9.79
N SER A 143 10.33 -13.33 8.98
CA SER A 143 10.04 -14.04 7.72
C SER A 143 10.30 -13.14 6.51
N SER A 144 10.93 -13.68 5.46
CA SER A 144 11.32 -12.93 4.26
C SER A 144 10.33 -13.01 3.10
N SER A 145 9.47 -14.02 3.06
CA SER A 145 8.50 -14.26 2.00
C SER A 145 7.18 -14.78 2.53
N VAL A 146 6.14 -14.83 1.69
CA VAL A 146 4.84 -15.40 2.07
C VAL A 146 4.95 -16.87 2.47
N GLN A 147 5.82 -17.65 1.81
CA GLN A 147 6.10 -19.03 2.20
C GLN A 147 6.76 -19.10 3.58
N GLU A 148 7.75 -18.26 3.84
CA GLU A 148 8.40 -18.22 5.16
C GLU A 148 7.42 -17.80 6.27
N VAL A 149 6.46 -16.89 5.99
CA VAL A 149 5.41 -16.55 6.96
C VAL A 149 4.59 -17.78 7.34
N MET A 150 4.23 -18.61 6.35
CA MET A 150 3.52 -19.87 6.57
C MET A 150 4.35 -20.84 7.44
N ASP A 151 5.63 -20.99 7.15
CA ASP A 151 6.49 -22.01 7.75
C ASP A 151 7.08 -21.57 9.09
N LEU A 152 7.64 -20.36 9.18
CA LEU A 152 8.21 -19.82 10.41
C LEU A 152 7.16 -19.38 11.44
N GLY A 153 5.95 -19.05 10.99
CA GLY A 153 4.80 -18.86 11.87
C GLY A 153 4.51 -20.12 12.70
N ALA A 154 4.60 -21.31 12.06
CA ALA A 154 4.48 -22.59 12.79
C ALA A 154 5.60 -22.77 13.82
N VAL A 155 6.85 -22.47 13.44
CA VAL A 155 8.00 -22.51 14.36
C VAL A 155 7.77 -21.56 15.56
N ALA A 156 7.27 -20.36 15.34
CA ALA A 156 6.99 -19.37 16.39
C ALA A 156 6.00 -19.93 17.44
N HIS A 157 4.87 -20.49 16.99
CA HIS A 157 3.87 -21.06 17.89
C HIS A 157 4.37 -22.30 18.64
N LEU A 158 5.02 -23.21 17.95
CA LEU A 158 5.58 -24.42 18.55
C LEU A 158 6.68 -24.10 19.57
N ALA A 159 7.59 -23.19 19.23
CA ALA A 159 8.70 -22.82 20.11
C ALA A 159 8.23 -22.07 21.36
N THR A 160 7.26 -21.14 21.25
CA THR A 160 6.74 -20.43 22.44
C THR A 160 6.03 -21.38 23.41
N ILE A 161 5.26 -22.37 22.90
CA ILE A 161 4.58 -23.40 23.74
C ILE A 161 5.61 -24.17 24.54
N LYS A 162 6.66 -24.69 23.92
CA LYS A 162 7.70 -25.49 24.59
C LYS A 162 8.63 -24.66 25.46
N GLY A 163 9.08 -23.51 24.93
CA GLY A 163 10.16 -22.70 25.52
C GLY A 163 9.69 -21.66 26.54
N ARG A 164 8.40 -21.37 26.64
CA ARG A 164 7.81 -20.35 27.52
C ARG A 164 8.40 -18.95 27.37
N VAL A 165 8.88 -18.62 26.17
CA VAL A 165 9.29 -17.28 25.76
C VAL A 165 8.26 -16.80 24.72
N PRO A 166 7.58 -15.67 24.94
CA PRO A 166 6.67 -15.14 23.94
C PRO A 166 7.44 -14.73 22.68
N VAL A 167 6.83 -14.88 21.51
CA VAL A 167 7.44 -14.59 20.21
C VAL A 167 6.73 -13.45 19.52
N LEU A 168 7.49 -12.49 19.04
CA LEU A 168 7.09 -11.52 18.04
C LEU A 168 7.51 -12.09 16.69
N HIS A 169 6.56 -12.65 15.95
CA HIS A 169 6.74 -13.10 14.57
C HIS A 169 6.40 -11.95 13.65
N PHE A 170 7.37 -11.49 12.85
CA PHE A 170 7.17 -10.33 12.00
C PHE A 170 7.65 -10.55 10.57
N PHE A 171 7.02 -9.80 9.69
CA PHE A 171 7.31 -9.75 8.27
C PHE A 171 6.96 -8.36 7.75
N ASP A 172 7.50 -8.01 6.59
CA ASP A 172 7.37 -6.65 6.05
C ASP A 172 5.92 -6.30 5.74
N GLY A 173 5.44 -5.19 6.31
CA GLY A 173 4.13 -4.61 6.01
C GLY A 173 4.05 -4.22 4.53
N PHE A 174 2.89 -4.45 3.93
CA PHE A 174 2.59 -4.37 2.52
C PHE A 174 3.45 -5.30 1.66
N ARG A 175 4.77 -5.21 1.70
CA ARG A 175 5.68 -5.95 0.80
C ARG A 175 5.57 -7.48 0.95
N THR A 176 5.40 -7.98 2.17
CA THR A 176 5.12 -9.41 2.41
C THR A 176 3.66 -9.61 2.80
N SER A 177 3.13 -8.74 3.66
CA SER A 177 1.78 -8.91 4.24
C SER A 177 0.66 -8.90 3.19
N HIS A 178 0.80 -8.11 2.12
CA HIS A 178 -0.18 -7.98 1.02
C HIS A 178 0.32 -8.53 -0.32
N GLU A 179 1.57 -8.98 -0.39
CA GLU A 179 2.08 -9.66 -1.58
C GLU A 179 1.41 -11.03 -1.71
N ILE A 180 0.83 -11.29 -2.88
CA ILE A 180 0.20 -12.57 -3.19
C ILE A 180 1.25 -13.47 -3.83
N GLN A 181 1.41 -14.68 -3.29
CA GLN A 181 2.27 -15.73 -3.84
C GLN A 181 1.52 -17.06 -3.87
N LYS A 182 1.93 -17.96 -4.79
CA LYS A 182 1.52 -19.36 -4.76
C LYS A 182 2.46 -20.10 -3.82
N ILE A 183 1.94 -20.59 -2.70
CA ILE A 183 2.72 -21.23 -1.63
C ILE A 183 2.16 -22.61 -1.26
N GLU A 184 2.98 -23.40 -0.60
CA GLU A 184 2.57 -24.63 0.07
C GLU A 184 1.96 -24.34 1.43
N MET A 185 0.79 -24.89 1.70
CA MET A 185 0.01 -24.63 2.91
C MET A 185 0.07 -25.80 3.88
N TRP A 186 0.19 -25.54 5.18
CA TRP A 186 0.10 -26.56 6.21
C TRP A 186 -1.32 -27.14 6.34
N ASP A 187 -1.42 -28.46 6.47
CA ASP A 187 -2.58 -29.09 7.04
C ASP A 187 -2.53 -29.04 8.57
N TYR A 188 -3.68 -28.93 9.23
CA TYR A 188 -3.73 -28.79 10.68
C TYR A 188 -3.32 -30.07 11.43
N ASP A 189 -3.48 -31.24 10.81
CA ASP A 189 -3.01 -32.50 11.37
C ASP A 189 -1.48 -32.53 11.48
N ASP A 190 -0.77 -32.04 10.43
CA ASP A 190 0.70 -31.93 10.46
C ASP A 190 1.20 -30.97 11.54
N LEU A 191 0.48 -29.87 11.79
CA LEU A 191 0.79 -28.92 12.85
C LEU A 191 0.53 -29.53 14.22
N ALA A 192 -0.57 -30.24 14.39
CA ALA A 192 -0.94 -30.91 15.65
C ALA A 192 0.08 -31.98 16.06
N ASP A 193 0.64 -32.71 15.07
CA ASP A 193 1.66 -33.74 15.31
C ASP A 193 2.97 -33.19 15.92
N MET A 194 3.29 -31.90 15.67
CA MET A 194 4.50 -31.26 16.18
C MET A 194 4.33 -30.61 17.56
N VAL A 195 3.10 -30.52 18.08
CA VAL A 195 2.80 -29.82 19.36
C VAL A 195 3.32 -30.60 20.55
N ASP A 196 4.00 -29.92 21.46
CA ASP A 196 4.32 -30.42 22.80
C ASP A 196 3.11 -30.21 23.74
N TYR A 197 2.20 -31.19 23.77
CA TYR A 197 1.00 -31.16 24.63
C TYR A 197 1.32 -31.19 26.10
N GLU A 198 2.41 -31.82 26.52
CA GLU A 198 2.84 -31.83 27.95
C GLU A 198 3.22 -30.41 28.38
N ALA A 199 3.86 -29.63 27.50
CA ALA A 199 4.17 -28.21 27.76
C ALA A 199 2.90 -27.37 27.93
N ILE A 200 1.85 -27.65 27.16
CA ILE A 200 0.55 -26.97 27.31
C ILE A 200 -0.11 -27.33 28.64
N ASP A 201 -0.12 -28.61 28.98
CA ASP A 201 -0.71 -29.06 30.25
C ASP A 201 0.04 -28.46 31.47
N LYS A 202 1.38 -28.42 31.42
CA LYS A 202 2.21 -27.75 32.41
C LYS A 202 1.90 -26.25 32.51
N PHE A 203 1.78 -25.57 31.37
CA PHE A 203 1.40 -24.13 31.34
C PHE A 203 0.06 -23.92 32.04
N ARG A 204 -0.95 -24.72 31.70
CA ARG A 204 -2.31 -24.60 32.26
C ARG A 204 -2.35 -24.92 33.76
N ALA A 205 -1.55 -25.89 34.21
CA ALA A 205 -1.43 -26.21 35.62
C ALA A 205 -0.86 -25.08 36.51
N GLU A 206 -0.04 -24.20 35.90
CA GLU A 206 0.57 -23.03 36.55
C GLU A 206 -0.30 -21.75 36.42
N CYS A 207 -1.43 -21.78 35.71
CA CYS A 207 -2.31 -20.64 35.51
C CYS A 207 -3.19 -20.33 36.71
N LEU A 208 -3.81 -19.13 36.70
CA LEU A 208 -4.75 -18.71 37.76
C LEU A 208 -5.93 -19.68 37.81
N ASN A 209 -6.11 -20.36 38.94
CA ASN A 209 -7.18 -21.30 39.16
C ASN A 209 -7.66 -21.20 40.61
N PRO A 210 -8.97 -21.02 40.88
CA PRO A 210 -9.51 -20.95 42.23
C PRO A 210 -9.31 -22.23 43.03
N GLU A 211 -9.14 -23.40 42.39
CA GLU A 211 -8.84 -24.66 43.08
C GLU A 211 -7.38 -24.79 43.53
N HIS A 212 -6.47 -24.09 42.78
CA HIS A 212 -5.03 -24.02 43.06
C HIS A 212 -4.57 -22.56 42.98
N PRO A 213 -4.93 -21.71 43.96
CA PRO A 213 -4.68 -20.28 43.88
C PRO A 213 -3.18 -19.94 43.88
N VAL A 214 -2.77 -19.07 42.97
CA VAL A 214 -1.41 -18.52 42.88
C VAL A 214 -1.49 -17.00 42.71
N LEU A 215 -0.42 -16.31 43.13
CA LEU A 215 -0.25 -14.87 42.91
C LEU A 215 0.82 -14.65 41.87
N ARG A 216 0.52 -13.79 40.86
CA ARG A 216 1.50 -13.31 39.90
C ARG A 216 1.59 -11.77 39.92
N GLY A 217 2.72 -11.22 39.48
CA GLY A 217 2.91 -9.78 39.38
C GLY A 217 3.06 -9.08 40.74
N SER A 218 3.73 -9.72 41.71
CA SER A 218 4.04 -9.13 43.01
C SER A 218 4.97 -7.90 42.89
N ALA A 219 4.90 -6.98 43.85
CA ALA A 219 5.90 -5.93 44.01
C ALA A 219 7.17 -6.52 44.67
N GLN A 220 8.33 -6.18 44.14
CA GLN A 220 9.63 -6.60 44.67
C GLN A 220 10.48 -5.38 45.01
N ASN A 221 11.19 -5.47 46.14
CA ASN A 221 12.10 -4.44 46.61
C ASN A 221 13.49 -4.54 45.93
N PRO A 222 14.37 -3.52 46.07
CA PRO A 222 15.70 -3.51 45.44
C PRO A 222 16.59 -4.68 45.76
N ASP A 223 16.41 -5.31 46.89
CA ASP A 223 17.20 -6.43 47.39
C ASP A 223 16.99 -7.77 46.66
N ILE A 224 15.85 -7.91 45.92
CA ILE A 224 15.52 -9.17 45.24
C ILE A 224 15.20 -8.98 43.74
N PHE A 225 14.83 -7.80 43.29
CA PHE A 225 14.36 -7.57 41.91
C PHE A 225 15.41 -7.94 40.85
N PHE A 226 16.69 -7.60 41.10
CA PHE A 226 17.76 -7.88 40.13
C PHE A 226 17.99 -9.39 40.01
N GLN A 227 18.06 -10.12 41.12
CA GLN A 227 18.24 -11.57 41.12
C GLN A 227 17.07 -12.26 40.40
N ALA A 228 15.82 -11.79 40.59
CA ALA A 228 14.66 -12.33 39.92
C ALA A 228 14.72 -12.11 38.43
N ARG A 229 15.22 -10.95 37.96
CA ARG A 229 15.46 -10.68 36.53
C ARG A 229 16.53 -11.61 35.95
N GLU A 230 17.65 -11.84 36.65
CA GLU A 230 18.72 -12.73 36.20
C GLU A 230 18.30 -14.22 36.18
N ALA A 231 17.36 -14.62 37.00
CA ALA A 231 16.86 -15.99 37.04
C ALA A 231 16.23 -16.43 35.69
N ALA A 232 15.75 -15.51 34.89
CA ALA A 232 15.20 -15.79 33.57
C ALA A 232 16.27 -16.15 32.51
N ASN A 233 17.57 -15.89 32.77
CA ASN A 233 18.65 -16.10 31.80
C ASN A 233 18.70 -17.55 31.30
N SER A 234 18.44 -18.53 32.16
CA SER A 234 18.44 -19.95 31.77
C SER A 234 17.39 -20.26 30.69
N THR A 235 16.21 -19.66 30.80
CA THR A 235 15.12 -19.80 29.79
C THR A 235 15.53 -19.18 28.44
N TYR A 236 16.05 -17.95 28.47
CA TYR A 236 16.48 -17.26 27.24
C TYR A 236 17.68 -17.92 26.57
N ASN A 237 18.62 -18.50 27.37
CA ASN A 237 19.78 -19.21 26.83
C ASN A 237 19.38 -20.56 26.18
N ALA A 238 18.33 -21.22 26.67
CA ALA A 238 17.82 -22.47 26.11
C ALA A 238 16.93 -22.25 24.86
N PHE A 239 16.31 -21.09 24.72
CA PHE A 239 15.27 -20.84 23.71
C PHE A 239 15.76 -20.97 22.27
N PRO A 240 16.95 -20.48 21.85
CA PRO A 240 17.43 -20.64 20.49
C PRO A 240 17.53 -22.09 20.02
N ALA A 241 17.97 -23.00 20.91
CA ALA A 241 18.04 -24.43 20.58
C ALA A 241 16.64 -25.05 20.36
N ILE A 242 15.62 -24.55 21.08
CA ILE A 242 14.22 -24.99 20.88
C ILE A 242 13.71 -24.49 19.52
N VAL A 243 14.02 -23.24 19.14
CA VAL A 243 13.67 -22.68 17.83
C VAL A 243 14.36 -23.50 16.71
N GLU A 244 15.66 -23.78 16.85
CA GLU A 244 16.43 -24.57 15.87
C GLU A 244 15.88 -26.01 15.75
N ASP A 245 15.49 -26.64 16.85
CA ASP A 245 14.84 -27.97 16.85
C ASP A 245 13.54 -27.96 16.04
N TYR A 246 12.65 -26.97 16.26
CA TYR A 246 11.42 -26.86 15.47
C TYR A 246 11.66 -26.46 14.02
N MET A 247 12.68 -25.63 13.73
CA MET A 247 13.11 -25.42 12.34
C MET A 247 13.54 -26.73 11.69
N ASN A 248 14.29 -27.59 12.39
CA ASN A 248 14.70 -28.90 11.89
C ASN A 248 13.52 -29.85 11.67
N GLN A 249 12.51 -29.84 12.56
CA GLN A 249 11.28 -30.62 12.37
C GLN A 249 10.50 -30.16 11.16
N VAL A 250 10.35 -28.86 10.96
CA VAL A 250 9.73 -28.25 9.76
C VAL A 250 10.54 -28.64 8.51
N ASN A 251 11.85 -28.46 8.51
CA ASN A 251 12.74 -28.83 7.40
C ASN A 251 12.58 -30.30 7.01
N ALA A 252 12.50 -31.20 7.98
CA ALA A 252 12.31 -32.63 7.74
C ALA A 252 10.95 -32.97 7.09
N LYS A 253 9.88 -32.22 7.45
CA LYS A 253 8.54 -32.44 6.90
C LYS A 253 8.37 -31.86 5.49
N ILE A 254 9.04 -30.76 5.16
CA ILE A 254 8.77 -30.00 3.93
C ILE A 254 9.97 -29.83 2.99
N GLY A 255 11.15 -30.34 3.38
CA GLY A 255 12.34 -30.32 2.52
C GLY A 255 13.03 -28.95 2.42
N THR A 256 12.91 -28.11 3.43
CA THR A 256 13.59 -26.80 3.56
C THR A 256 14.90 -26.92 4.35
N ASP A 257 15.60 -25.79 4.54
CA ASP A 257 16.85 -25.72 5.32
C ASP A 257 16.87 -24.53 6.31
N TYR A 258 15.72 -24.19 6.88
CA TYR A 258 15.64 -23.09 7.84
C TYR A 258 16.60 -23.24 9.01
N LYS A 259 17.35 -22.16 9.31
CA LYS A 259 18.29 -22.02 10.42
C LYS A 259 18.10 -20.66 11.07
N LEU A 260 18.67 -20.45 12.25
CA LEU A 260 18.64 -19.15 12.92
C LEU A 260 19.26 -18.03 12.06
N PHE A 261 20.32 -18.39 11.33
CA PHE A 261 20.99 -17.58 10.28
C PHE A 261 21.25 -18.50 9.09
N ASN A 262 20.70 -18.16 7.92
CA ASN A 262 20.95 -18.90 6.69
C ASN A 262 21.92 -18.15 5.80
N TYR A 263 22.94 -18.84 5.32
CA TYR A 263 23.81 -18.32 4.27
C TYR A 263 23.30 -18.70 2.89
N TYR A 264 23.43 -17.77 1.92
CA TYR A 264 23.19 -18.01 0.50
C TYR A 264 24.22 -17.28 -0.34
N GLY A 265 24.82 -17.92 -1.34
CA GLY A 265 25.79 -17.34 -2.28
C GLY A 265 27.03 -18.19 -2.52
N ALA A 266 28.11 -17.58 -2.95
CA ALA A 266 29.38 -18.26 -3.24
C ALA A 266 30.02 -18.79 -1.93
N GLU A 267 30.50 -20.03 -1.93
CA GLU A 267 31.17 -20.62 -0.77
C GLU A 267 32.44 -19.85 -0.35
N ASP A 268 33.07 -19.18 -1.30
CA ASP A 268 34.27 -18.36 -1.13
C ASP A 268 33.96 -16.84 -1.25
N ALA A 269 32.80 -16.41 -0.81
CA ALA A 269 32.39 -15.02 -0.88
C ALA A 269 33.35 -14.10 -0.12
N GLU A 270 33.76 -13.00 -0.76
CA GLU A 270 34.61 -11.96 -0.19
C GLU A 270 33.80 -10.74 0.30
N SER A 271 32.64 -10.49 -0.31
CA SER A 271 31.68 -9.45 0.11
C SER A 271 30.37 -10.13 0.54
N VAL A 272 29.95 -9.86 1.78
CA VAL A 272 28.76 -10.49 2.38
C VAL A 272 27.80 -9.41 2.86
N ILE A 273 26.51 -9.56 2.52
CA ILE A 273 25.44 -8.73 3.11
C ILE A 273 24.84 -9.51 4.29
N ILE A 274 24.49 -8.79 5.37
CA ILE A 274 23.69 -9.32 6.47
C ILE A 274 22.38 -8.53 6.49
N ALA A 275 21.25 -9.20 6.36
CA ALA A 275 19.94 -8.56 6.29
C ALA A 275 18.82 -9.45 6.83
N MET A 276 17.62 -8.88 7.04
CA MET A 276 16.39 -9.62 7.37
C MET A 276 15.18 -9.01 6.64
N GLY A 277 14.11 -9.79 6.52
CA GLY A 277 12.88 -9.39 5.84
C GLY A 277 12.94 -9.58 4.34
N SER A 278 12.00 -8.97 3.63
CA SER A 278 11.73 -9.22 2.21
C SER A 278 12.89 -8.89 1.28
N VAL A 279 13.80 -8.00 1.67
CA VAL A 279 14.99 -7.65 0.87
C VAL A 279 15.88 -8.87 0.63
N CYS A 280 15.84 -9.88 1.49
CA CYS A 280 16.62 -11.10 1.34
C CYS A 280 16.30 -11.83 0.03
N GLU A 281 15.07 -11.80 -0.44
CA GLU A 281 14.67 -12.38 -1.72
C GLU A 281 15.29 -11.62 -2.91
N THR A 282 15.25 -10.29 -2.90
CA THR A 282 15.93 -9.45 -3.92
C THR A 282 17.44 -9.67 -3.90
N ILE A 283 18.04 -9.83 -2.71
CA ILE A 283 19.48 -10.11 -2.58
C ILE A 283 19.82 -11.48 -3.20
N ASP A 284 19.04 -12.54 -2.93
CA ASP A 284 19.23 -13.87 -3.53
C ASP A 284 19.19 -13.82 -5.06
N GLU A 285 18.19 -13.13 -5.63
CA GLU A 285 18.05 -12.97 -7.09
C GLU A 285 19.27 -12.23 -7.67
N THR A 286 19.73 -11.18 -6.97
CA THR A 286 20.91 -10.41 -7.39
C THR A 286 22.19 -11.24 -7.27
N ILE A 287 22.34 -12.08 -6.24
CA ILE A 287 23.46 -13.01 -6.09
C ILE A 287 23.50 -13.99 -7.25
N ASP A 288 22.36 -14.60 -7.61
CA ASP A 288 22.27 -15.52 -8.75
C ASP A 288 22.75 -14.85 -10.06
N TYR A 289 22.38 -13.57 -10.25
CA TYR A 289 22.85 -12.78 -11.41
C TYR A 289 24.36 -12.48 -11.35
N LEU A 290 24.89 -12.08 -10.20
CA LEU A 290 26.31 -11.75 -10.02
C LEU A 290 27.21 -12.98 -10.07
N MET A 291 26.78 -14.12 -9.52
CA MET A 291 27.53 -15.37 -9.57
C MET A 291 27.70 -15.91 -11.01
N LYS A 292 26.70 -15.71 -11.88
CA LYS A 292 26.84 -16.01 -13.32
C LYS A 292 27.95 -15.18 -13.99
N GLN A 293 28.33 -14.05 -13.40
CA GLN A 293 29.44 -13.18 -13.83
C GLN A 293 30.76 -13.48 -13.10
N GLY A 294 30.80 -14.52 -12.26
CA GLY A 294 31.98 -14.91 -11.49
C GLY A 294 32.29 -14.06 -10.26
N LYS A 295 31.32 -13.26 -9.78
CA LYS A 295 31.47 -12.47 -8.54
C LYS A 295 31.34 -13.38 -7.31
N LYS A 296 32.17 -13.10 -6.28
CA LYS A 296 32.22 -13.82 -5.01
C LYS A 296 31.44 -13.09 -3.94
N VAL A 297 30.12 -13.24 -3.97
CA VAL A 297 29.17 -12.52 -3.12
C VAL A 297 28.23 -13.48 -2.40
N GLY A 298 27.73 -13.06 -1.23
CA GLY A 298 26.78 -13.86 -0.48
C GLY A 298 25.97 -13.05 0.52
N VAL A 299 24.94 -13.64 1.09
CA VAL A 299 24.09 -13.04 2.12
C VAL A 299 23.93 -13.98 3.31
N VAL A 300 23.93 -13.41 4.50
CA VAL A 300 23.44 -14.06 5.72
C VAL A 300 22.06 -13.47 6.06
N LYS A 301 21.05 -14.32 5.98
CA LYS A 301 19.66 -13.98 6.31
C LYS A 301 19.43 -14.21 7.81
N VAL A 302 19.05 -13.15 8.54
CA VAL A 302 18.74 -13.22 9.96
C VAL A 302 17.27 -13.63 10.12
N ARG A 303 17.00 -14.80 10.71
CA ARG A 303 15.65 -15.24 11.05
C ARG A 303 15.34 -15.07 12.53
N LEU A 304 16.17 -15.58 13.42
CA LEU A 304 16.02 -15.30 14.86
C LEU A 304 16.87 -14.08 15.24
N TYR A 305 16.22 -12.92 15.36
CA TYR A 305 16.89 -11.69 15.74
C TYR A 305 17.06 -11.56 17.28
N ARG A 306 16.12 -12.10 18.06
CA ARG A 306 16.20 -12.18 19.53
C ARG A 306 15.72 -13.56 20.03
N PRO A 307 16.44 -14.23 20.93
CA PRO A 307 17.82 -13.91 21.38
C PRO A 307 18.83 -13.94 20.23
N PHE A 308 19.80 -13.01 20.21
CA PHE A 308 20.82 -12.94 19.18
C PHE A 308 21.98 -13.91 19.50
N VAL A 309 22.19 -14.92 18.66
CA VAL A 309 23.18 -15.99 18.88
C VAL A 309 24.44 -15.71 18.06
N ALA A 310 25.41 -15.04 18.66
CA ALA A 310 26.64 -14.60 18.01
C ALA A 310 27.42 -15.76 17.36
N GLU A 311 27.53 -16.90 18.04
CA GLU A 311 28.23 -18.08 17.54
C GLU A 311 27.61 -18.61 16.24
N LYS A 312 26.27 -18.63 16.14
CA LYS A 312 25.57 -19.09 14.94
C LYS A 312 25.71 -18.10 13.78
N LEU A 313 25.78 -16.81 14.05
CA LEU A 313 26.11 -15.83 13.03
C LEU A 313 27.53 -16.05 12.47
N VAL A 314 28.52 -16.23 13.37
CA VAL A 314 29.91 -16.49 12.99
C VAL A 314 30.05 -17.79 12.18
N GLU A 315 29.30 -18.85 12.53
CA GLU A 315 29.24 -20.10 11.77
C GLU A 315 28.66 -19.90 10.35
N ALA A 316 27.72 -18.97 10.17
CA ALA A 316 27.05 -18.74 8.89
C ALA A 316 27.88 -17.90 7.90
N ILE A 317 28.85 -17.12 8.36
CA ILE A 317 29.67 -16.24 7.50
C ILE A 317 30.81 -17.06 6.87
N PRO A 318 31.05 -17.02 5.53
CA PRO A 318 32.20 -17.67 4.89
C PRO A 318 33.55 -17.16 5.44
N ASP A 319 34.51 -18.06 5.62
CA ASP A 319 35.84 -17.72 6.13
C ASP A 319 36.62 -16.71 5.25
N THR A 320 36.24 -16.59 4.00
CA THR A 320 36.85 -15.72 2.99
C THR A 320 36.31 -14.30 3.03
N ALA A 321 35.29 -14.01 3.83
CA ALA A 321 34.69 -12.68 3.93
C ALA A 321 35.70 -11.61 4.34
N LYS A 322 35.76 -10.51 3.60
CA LYS A 322 36.61 -9.33 3.84
C LYS A 322 35.79 -8.09 4.16
N VAL A 323 34.63 -7.95 3.51
CA VAL A 323 33.72 -6.84 3.66
C VAL A 323 32.35 -7.38 4.04
N ILE A 324 31.77 -6.82 5.09
CA ILE A 324 30.44 -7.17 5.58
C ILE A 324 29.58 -5.89 5.59
N ASN A 325 28.55 -5.85 4.75
CA ASN A 325 27.61 -4.74 4.70
C ASN A 325 26.31 -5.17 5.40
N VAL A 326 25.94 -4.49 6.47
CA VAL A 326 24.73 -4.79 7.27
C VAL A 326 23.61 -3.85 6.84
N LEU A 327 22.48 -4.39 6.42
CA LEU A 327 21.32 -3.61 5.98
C LEU A 327 20.24 -3.59 7.05
N ASP A 328 19.94 -2.39 7.54
CA ASP A 328 18.85 -2.10 8.46
C ASP A 328 17.70 -1.37 7.75
N ARG A 329 16.48 -1.91 7.83
CA ARG A 329 15.26 -1.26 7.34
C ARG A 329 14.69 -0.33 8.42
N SER A 330 15.54 0.53 8.93
CA SER A 330 15.24 1.45 10.03
C SER A 330 16.18 2.65 10.01
N LYS A 331 15.78 3.71 10.70
CA LYS A 331 16.64 4.84 11.04
C LYS A 331 16.44 5.15 12.52
N GLU A 332 17.49 4.97 13.33
CA GLU A 332 17.50 5.34 14.74
C GLU A 332 18.16 6.72 14.89
N PRO A 333 17.39 7.81 15.14
CA PRO A 333 17.95 9.15 15.24
C PRO A 333 18.94 9.28 16.40
N GLY A 334 20.17 9.74 16.08
CA GLY A 334 21.22 9.96 17.08
C GLY A 334 22.01 8.71 17.48
N ALA A 335 21.76 7.56 16.86
CA ALA A 335 22.50 6.32 17.08
C ALA A 335 22.77 5.59 15.76
N ARG A 336 23.46 4.45 15.83
CA ARG A 336 23.59 3.48 14.75
C ARG A 336 22.39 2.52 14.78
N GLU A 337 22.12 1.93 13.64
CA GLU A 337 20.99 1.02 13.47
C GLU A 337 21.20 -0.30 14.26
N PRO A 338 20.10 -0.90 14.74
CA PRO A 338 20.18 -1.99 15.72
C PRO A 338 20.86 -3.28 15.22
N LEU A 339 20.57 -3.76 14.00
CA LEU A 339 21.19 -4.96 13.48
C LEU A 339 22.69 -4.76 13.25
N TYR A 340 23.09 -3.59 12.73
CA TYR A 340 24.51 -3.24 12.58
C TYR A 340 25.27 -3.31 13.91
N LEU A 341 24.69 -2.74 14.98
CA LEU A 341 25.33 -2.78 16.32
C LEU A 341 25.44 -4.20 16.86
N ASP A 342 24.43 -5.02 16.68
CA ASP A 342 24.44 -6.43 17.11
C ASP A 342 25.50 -7.24 16.35
N VAL A 343 25.62 -7.02 15.02
CA VAL A 343 26.63 -7.69 14.19
C VAL A 343 28.04 -7.27 14.60
N VAL A 344 28.30 -5.96 14.75
CA VAL A 344 29.62 -5.46 15.18
C VAL A 344 30.01 -6.05 16.53
N ASN A 345 29.08 -6.11 17.49
CA ASN A 345 29.33 -6.72 18.79
C ASN A 345 29.58 -8.22 18.68
N ALA A 346 28.80 -8.95 17.86
CA ALA A 346 28.95 -10.39 17.70
C ALA A 346 30.26 -10.80 17.02
N LEU A 347 30.81 -9.97 16.13
CA LEU A 347 32.04 -10.28 15.38
C LEU A 347 33.31 -9.86 16.11
N ARG A 348 33.19 -9.08 17.18
CA ARG A 348 34.33 -8.65 17.98
C ARG A 348 35.03 -9.83 18.65
N GLY A 349 36.35 -9.91 18.53
CA GLY A 349 37.18 -11.00 19.09
C GLY A 349 37.05 -12.31 18.33
N THR A 350 36.41 -12.34 17.17
CA THR A 350 36.29 -13.48 16.27
C THR A 350 37.28 -13.38 15.10
N LYS A 351 37.30 -14.42 14.25
CA LYS A 351 38.11 -14.42 13.01
C LYS A 351 37.75 -13.29 12.04
N PHE A 352 36.58 -12.65 12.20
CA PHE A 352 36.09 -11.55 11.37
C PHE A 352 36.34 -10.15 11.96
N GLU A 353 37.05 -10.03 13.09
CA GLU A 353 37.35 -8.73 13.71
C GLU A 353 38.14 -7.78 12.78
N SER A 354 38.89 -8.34 11.83
CA SER A 354 39.66 -7.57 10.83
C SER A 354 38.87 -7.21 9.59
N CYS A 355 37.65 -7.71 9.42
CA CYS A 355 36.79 -7.36 8.30
C CYS A 355 36.32 -5.91 8.40
N THR A 356 36.16 -5.26 7.24
CA THR A 356 35.43 -3.99 7.18
C THR A 356 33.95 -4.26 7.37
N ILE A 357 33.32 -3.63 8.38
CA ILE A 357 31.89 -3.79 8.67
C ILE A 357 31.22 -2.44 8.48
N ASN A 358 30.31 -2.34 7.50
CA ASN A 358 29.57 -1.13 7.18
C ASN A 358 28.08 -1.31 7.49
N GLY A 359 27.43 -0.30 8.04
CA GLY A 359 25.98 -0.24 8.22
C GLY A 359 25.31 0.58 7.13
N GLY A 360 24.19 0.11 6.60
CA GLY A 360 23.40 0.77 5.58
C GLY A 360 21.92 0.83 5.91
N ARG A 361 21.29 1.97 5.61
CA ARG A 361 19.85 2.18 5.75
C ARG A 361 19.17 2.03 4.40
N TYR A 362 18.04 1.30 4.40
CA TYR A 362 17.28 1.07 3.18
C TYR A 362 15.78 0.98 3.47
N GLY A 363 14.94 1.11 2.44
CA GLY A 363 13.56 0.63 2.43
C GLY A 363 12.60 1.27 3.44
N LEU A 364 12.92 2.43 4.03
CA LEU A 364 12.03 3.12 4.98
C LEU A 364 10.70 3.45 4.30
N GLY A 365 9.60 3.17 4.99
CA GLY A 365 8.26 3.39 4.46
C GLY A 365 8.03 2.71 3.11
N SER A 366 8.58 1.50 2.91
CA SER A 366 8.56 0.72 1.66
C SER A 366 9.20 1.41 0.45
N LYS A 367 10.20 2.30 0.66
CA LYS A 367 11.01 2.78 -0.47
C LYS A 367 11.57 1.58 -1.23
N ASP A 368 11.35 1.52 -2.53
CA ASP A 368 11.73 0.37 -3.36
C ASP A 368 13.24 0.14 -3.33
N THR A 369 13.66 -1.11 -3.19
CA THR A 369 15.08 -1.51 -3.16
C THR A 369 15.31 -2.53 -4.26
N THR A 370 16.02 -2.10 -5.30
CA THR A 370 16.19 -2.82 -6.55
C THR A 370 17.50 -3.62 -6.61
N PRO A 371 17.68 -4.54 -7.56
CA PRO A 371 18.96 -5.18 -7.80
C PRO A 371 20.15 -4.21 -7.96
N ALA A 372 19.93 -3.01 -8.54
CA ALA A 372 20.99 -1.99 -8.64
C ALA A 372 21.47 -1.50 -7.27
N ASP A 373 20.56 -1.34 -6.30
CA ASP A 373 20.90 -0.97 -4.92
C ASP A 373 21.71 -2.08 -4.23
N ILE A 374 21.36 -3.35 -4.49
CA ILE A 374 22.09 -4.51 -3.94
C ILE A 374 23.47 -4.65 -4.57
N ILE A 375 23.62 -4.43 -5.89
CA ILE A 375 24.90 -4.41 -6.56
C ILE A 375 25.80 -3.32 -5.95
N ALA A 376 25.28 -2.10 -5.81
CA ALA A 376 26.00 -1.00 -5.16
C ALA A 376 26.43 -1.35 -3.72
N THR A 377 25.62 -2.12 -3.00
CA THR A 377 25.96 -2.58 -1.64
C THR A 377 27.11 -3.59 -1.68
N PHE A 378 27.13 -4.55 -2.61
CA PHE A 378 28.24 -5.48 -2.75
C PHE A 378 29.55 -4.80 -3.19
N GLU A 379 29.46 -3.72 -3.94
CA GLU A 379 30.61 -2.91 -4.39
C GLU A 379 31.10 -1.91 -3.32
N ASN A 380 30.30 -1.68 -2.27
CA ASN A 380 30.70 -0.80 -1.17
C ASN A 380 31.76 -1.46 -0.29
N VAL A 381 32.95 -0.88 -0.24
CA VAL A 381 34.08 -1.40 0.54
C VAL A 381 34.22 -0.70 1.87
N ASP A 382 34.09 0.62 1.92
CA ASP A 382 34.53 1.44 3.06
C ASP A 382 33.52 2.51 3.52
N LYS A 383 32.46 2.77 2.78
CA LYS A 383 31.47 3.77 3.17
C LYS A 383 30.51 3.19 4.23
N ASN A 384 30.65 3.68 5.45
CA ASN A 384 29.76 3.34 6.56
C ASN A 384 28.62 4.36 6.70
N GLU A 385 27.52 3.97 7.34
CA GLU A 385 26.27 4.75 7.45
C GLU A 385 25.61 5.11 6.12
N PHE A 386 25.85 4.31 5.10
CA PHE A 386 25.32 4.59 3.78
C PHE A 386 23.78 4.47 3.70
N THR A 387 23.20 5.09 2.68
CA THR A 387 21.78 4.99 2.34
C THR A 387 21.59 4.45 0.92
N LEU A 388 20.50 3.69 0.71
CA LEU A 388 20.12 3.13 -0.58
C LEU A 388 18.85 3.76 -1.12
N SER A 389 18.68 3.74 -2.42
CA SER A 389 17.44 4.10 -3.14
C SER A 389 17.03 5.58 -3.06
N ILE A 390 17.84 6.43 -2.46
CA ILE A 390 17.64 7.89 -2.37
C ILE A 390 18.91 8.63 -2.79
N VAL A 391 18.80 9.92 -3.04
CA VAL A 391 19.94 10.83 -3.26
C VAL A 391 20.05 11.78 -2.08
N ASP A 392 21.00 11.48 -1.19
CA ASP A 392 21.33 12.34 -0.05
C ASP A 392 22.48 13.28 -0.43
N ASP A 393 22.14 14.46 -0.91
CA ASP A 393 23.03 15.53 -1.29
C ASP A 393 23.31 16.54 -0.14
N VAL A 394 22.81 16.21 1.08
CA VAL A 394 23.01 17.02 2.28
C VAL A 394 24.12 16.43 3.14
N THR A 395 24.03 15.13 3.47
CA THR A 395 25.06 14.44 4.27
C THR A 395 25.94 13.51 3.42
N ASN A 396 25.62 13.35 2.14
CA ASN A 396 26.37 12.59 1.13
C ASN A 396 26.58 11.11 1.50
N LEU A 397 25.58 10.50 2.12
CA LEU A 397 25.65 9.10 2.57
C LEU A 397 25.14 8.09 1.53
N SER A 398 24.46 8.51 0.47
CA SER A 398 23.95 7.60 -0.55
C SER A 398 25.07 6.89 -1.31
N LEU A 399 24.85 5.60 -1.60
CA LEU A 399 25.66 4.89 -2.59
C LEU A 399 25.19 5.28 -3.99
N GLU A 400 26.16 5.48 -4.89
CA GLU A 400 25.84 5.61 -6.31
C GLU A 400 25.41 4.27 -6.87
N ARG A 401 24.37 4.27 -7.69
CA ARG A 401 23.85 3.05 -8.33
C ARG A 401 23.75 3.24 -9.85
N GLY A 402 23.98 2.17 -10.58
CA GLY A 402 23.77 2.10 -12.03
C GLY A 402 22.29 1.90 -12.38
N GLU A 403 22.02 1.65 -13.66
CA GLU A 403 20.70 1.17 -14.10
C GLU A 403 20.39 -0.20 -13.49
N THR A 404 19.12 -0.42 -13.18
CA THR A 404 18.68 -1.71 -12.65
C THR A 404 18.70 -2.78 -13.75
N PRO A 405 19.55 -3.81 -13.65
CA PRO A 405 19.56 -4.91 -14.63
C PRO A 405 18.30 -5.76 -14.49
N VAL A 406 18.00 -6.53 -15.54
CA VAL A 406 17.00 -7.61 -15.46
C VAL A 406 17.68 -8.80 -14.82
N THR A 407 17.31 -9.14 -13.60
CA THR A 407 17.89 -10.23 -12.79
C THR A 407 16.98 -11.44 -12.68
N ALA A 408 15.68 -11.24 -12.89
CA ALA A 408 14.69 -12.32 -12.89
C ALA A 408 14.98 -13.35 -14.00
N PRO A 409 14.67 -14.63 -13.78
CA PRO A 409 14.78 -15.67 -14.81
C PRO A 409 13.98 -15.34 -16.08
N ASP A 410 14.47 -15.80 -17.26
CA ASP A 410 13.84 -15.52 -18.56
C ASP A 410 12.41 -16.08 -18.69
N SER A 411 12.05 -17.09 -17.90
CA SER A 411 10.69 -17.66 -17.88
C SER A 411 9.66 -16.77 -17.21
N ILE A 412 10.10 -15.73 -16.48
CA ILE A 412 9.20 -14.84 -15.72
C ILE A 412 8.67 -13.75 -16.64
N VAL A 413 7.35 -13.73 -16.78
CA VAL A 413 6.60 -12.67 -17.45
C VAL A 413 6.17 -11.62 -16.41
N ALA A 414 6.45 -10.35 -16.69
CA ALA A 414 6.15 -9.22 -15.84
C ALA A 414 5.06 -8.32 -16.46
N CYS A 415 3.98 -8.08 -15.72
CA CYS A 415 2.86 -7.28 -16.19
C CYS A 415 2.56 -6.14 -15.22
N LYS A 416 2.33 -4.92 -15.73
CA LYS A 416 2.00 -3.74 -14.94
C LYS A 416 0.68 -3.12 -15.41
N PHE A 417 -0.21 -2.80 -14.46
CA PHE A 417 -1.53 -2.25 -14.76
C PHE A 417 -1.72 -0.94 -14.02
N TRP A 418 -2.07 0.10 -14.76
CA TRP A 418 -2.39 1.42 -14.25
C TRP A 418 -3.91 1.61 -14.22
N GLY A 419 -4.46 1.70 -13.02
CA GLY A 419 -5.90 1.81 -12.77
C GLY A 419 -6.25 3.01 -11.90
N LEU A 420 -7.54 3.33 -11.89
CA LEU A 420 -8.10 4.36 -11.03
C LEU A 420 -8.57 3.72 -9.72
N GLY A 421 -8.27 4.33 -8.60
CA GLY A 421 -8.77 3.89 -7.30
C GLY A 421 -10.31 3.76 -7.30
N ALA A 422 -10.80 2.59 -6.89
CA ALA A 422 -12.21 2.20 -6.89
C ALA A 422 -12.83 1.82 -8.25
N ASP A 423 -12.06 1.70 -9.34
CA ASP A 423 -12.54 1.19 -10.64
C ASP A 423 -12.65 -0.34 -10.72
N GLY A 424 -12.10 -1.05 -9.73
CA GLY A 424 -12.09 -2.52 -9.65
C GLY A 424 -10.84 -3.18 -10.24
N THR A 425 -9.87 -2.43 -10.80
CA THR A 425 -8.64 -2.95 -11.40
C THR A 425 -7.86 -3.84 -10.43
N VAL A 426 -7.65 -3.39 -9.21
CA VAL A 426 -6.93 -4.18 -8.19
C VAL A 426 -7.63 -5.51 -7.90
N GLY A 427 -8.97 -5.48 -7.76
CA GLY A 427 -9.77 -6.70 -7.53
C GLY A 427 -9.67 -7.70 -8.70
N ALA A 428 -9.72 -7.20 -9.94
CA ALA A 428 -9.55 -8.03 -11.13
C ALA A 428 -8.15 -8.65 -11.19
N ASN A 429 -7.10 -7.88 -10.89
CA ASN A 429 -5.72 -8.37 -10.91
C ASN A 429 -5.44 -9.36 -9.78
N LYS A 430 -6.02 -9.17 -8.58
CA LYS A 430 -6.02 -10.19 -7.51
C LYS A 430 -6.68 -11.50 -7.98
N ASN A 431 -7.79 -11.40 -8.70
CA ASN A 431 -8.47 -12.56 -9.26
C ASN A 431 -7.61 -13.22 -10.37
N SER A 432 -7.01 -12.42 -11.26
CA SER A 432 -6.13 -12.92 -12.34
C SER A 432 -4.96 -13.73 -11.79
N ILE A 433 -4.23 -13.19 -10.80
CA ILE A 433 -3.08 -13.90 -10.24
C ILE A 433 -3.49 -15.18 -9.50
N LYS A 434 -4.66 -15.20 -8.85
CA LYS A 434 -5.21 -16.41 -8.23
C LYS A 434 -5.63 -17.45 -9.27
N ILE A 435 -6.23 -17.04 -10.38
CA ILE A 435 -6.53 -17.95 -11.50
C ILE A 435 -5.23 -18.58 -12.03
N ILE A 436 -4.21 -17.77 -12.30
CA ILE A 436 -2.91 -18.27 -12.78
C ILE A 436 -2.29 -19.24 -11.76
N GLY A 437 -2.21 -18.84 -10.50
CA GLY A 437 -1.58 -19.65 -9.47
C GLY A 437 -2.34 -20.95 -9.13
N ASP A 438 -3.67 -20.87 -8.97
CA ASP A 438 -4.49 -22.02 -8.53
C ASP A 438 -4.80 -23.02 -9.67
N HIS A 439 -4.72 -22.61 -10.96
CA HIS A 439 -5.09 -23.45 -12.11
C HIS A 439 -3.94 -23.79 -13.07
N THR A 440 -2.72 -23.38 -12.77
CA THR A 440 -1.52 -23.73 -13.54
C THR A 440 -0.40 -24.20 -12.61
N ASP A 441 0.64 -24.82 -13.18
CA ASP A 441 1.85 -25.19 -12.42
C ASP A 441 2.82 -24.01 -12.24
N LYS A 442 2.51 -22.83 -12.80
CA LYS A 442 3.39 -21.65 -12.73
C LYS A 442 3.47 -21.08 -11.32
N TYR A 443 4.64 -20.54 -10.99
CA TYR A 443 4.79 -19.62 -9.87
C TYR A 443 4.05 -18.32 -10.17
N ALA A 444 3.54 -17.69 -9.15
CA ALA A 444 2.74 -16.48 -9.27
C ALA A 444 3.02 -15.52 -8.11
N GLN A 445 3.20 -14.25 -8.43
CA GLN A 445 3.41 -13.16 -7.49
C GLN A 445 2.59 -11.95 -7.92
N ALA A 446 1.93 -11.27 -6.99
CA ALA A 446 1.33 -9.96 -7.23
C ALA A 446 1.57 -9.01 -6.08
N TYR A 447 1.87 -7.76 -6.41
CA TYR A 447 1.97 -6.66 -5.49
C TYR A 447 1.15 -5.48 -5.99
N PHE A 448 0.54 -4.72 -5.06
CA PHE A 448 -0.33 -3.61 -5.39
C PHE A 448 0.15 -2.35 -4.70
N ASP A 449 0.45 -1.34 -5.49
CA ASP A 449 0.82 -0.02 -5.03
C ASP A 449 -0.37 0.94 -5.14
N TYR A 450 -0.57 1.77 -4.12
CA TYR A 450 -1.73 2.64 -3.98
C TYR A 450 -1.30 4.07 -3.67
N ASP A 451 -1.94 5.03 -4.33
CA ASP A 451 -1.98 6.40 -3.83
C ASP A 451 -2.78 6.44 -2.50
N SER A 452 -2.39 7.29 -1.59
CA SER A 452 -3.08 7.53 -0.33
C SER A 452 -4.51 8.08 -0.48
N LYS A 453 -4.88 8.62 -1.64
CA LYS A 453 -6.23 9.10 -1.94
C LYS A 453 -7.24 7.96 -2.03
N LYS A 454 -8.39 8.13 -1.38
CA LYS A 454 -9.43 7.10 -1.31
C LYS A 454 -10.17 6.88 -2.64
N SER A 455 -10.29 7.92 -3.44
CA SER A 455 -10.97 7.86 -4.75
C SER A 455 -10.25 8.75 -5.74
N GLY A 456 -10.14 8.28 -6.98
CA GLY A 456 -9.45 9.02 -8.03
C GLY A 456 -7.93 9.08 -7.87
N GLY A 457 -7.34 8.35 -6.92
CA GLY A 457 -5.91 8.09 -6.83
C GLY A 457 -5.48 7.02 -7.84
N VAL A 458 -4.21 7.04 -8.22
CA VAL A 458 -3.64 6.00 -9.09
C VAL A 458 -3.44 4.71 -8.30
N THR A 459 -3.66 3.57 -8.96
CA THR A 459 -3.27 2.25 -8.47
C THR A 459 -2.40 1.57 -9.51
N MET A 460 -1.34 0.93 -9.05
CA MET A 460 -0.46 0.14 -9.90
C MET A 460 -0.46 -1.30 -9.42
N SER A 461 -0.79 -2.23 -10.31
CA SER A 461 -0.72 -3.65 -10.02
C SER A 461 0.50 -4.24 -10.73
N HIS A 462 1.34 -4.96 -9.99
CA HIS A 462 2.54 -5.62 -10.46
C HIS A 462 2.32 -7.12 -10.38
N LEU A 463 2.24 -7.81 -11.52
CA LEU A 463 2.05 -9.25 -11.60
C LEU A 463 3.27 -9.90 -12.24
N ARG A 464 3.81 -10.94 -11.60
CA ARG A 464 4.84 -11.82 -12.15
C ARG A 464 4.37 -13.25 -12.10
N PHE A 465 4.65 -14.00 -13.17
CA PHE A 465 4.34 -15.43 -13.24
C PHE A 465 5.27 -16.13 -14.24
N GLY A 466 5.58 -17.38 -13.98
CA GLY A 466 6.50 -18.15 -14.84
C GLY A 466 6.81 -19.53 -14.29
N ASP A 467 7.78 -20.21 -14.93
CA ASP A 467 8.14 -21.58 -14.60
C ASP A 467 9.21 -21.68 -13.51
N ASP A 468 9.89 -20.57 -13.19
CA ASP A 468 10.89 -20.48 -12.13
C ASP A 468 10.36 -19.78 -10.88
N PRO A 469 10.92 -20.05 -9.68
CA PRO A 469 10.58 -19.34 -8.45
C PRO A 469 10.82 -17.83 -8.58
N ILE A 470 9.89 -17.03 -8.03
CA ILE A 470 9.93 -15.57 -8.11
C ILE A 470 10.45 -15.01 -6.79
N LYS A 471 11.64 -14.39 -6.85
CA LYS A 471 12.32 -13.75 -5.71
C LYS A 471 12.31 -12.23 -5.80
N SER A 472 11.66 -11.66 -6.82
CA SER A 472 11.67 -10.22 -7.14
C SER A 472 10.74 -9.47 -6.17
N THR A 473 11.24 -9.04 -5.00
CA THR A 473 10.51 -8.23 -4.02
C THR A 473 10.68 -6.71 -4.24
N TYR A 474 10.73 -6.27 -5.50
CA TYR A 474 10.80 -4.88 -5.95
C TYR A 474 9.74 -4.63 -7.03
N LEU A 475 9.45 -3.34 -7.30
CA LEU A 475 8.45 -2.94 -8.28
C LEU A 475 8.89 -3.30 -9.70
N ILE A 476 7.92 -3.61 -10.58
CA ILE A 476 8.22 -3.88 -11.98
C ILE A 476 8.59 -2.57 -12.68
N ASN A 477 9.80 -2.52 -13.21
CA ASN A 477 10.35 -1.42 -14.01
C ASN A 477 10.74 -1.85 -15.43
N LYS A 478 10.63 -3.15 -15.75
CA LYS A 478 10.77 -3.74 -17.08
C LYS A 478 9.67 -4.78 -17.27
N ALA A 479 8.63 -4.40 -18.01
CA ALA A 479 7.41 -5.20 -18.19
C ALA A 479 7.31 -5.78 -19.61
N ASP A 480 6.75 -6.98 -19.71
CA ASP A 480 6.37 -7.58 -20.98
C ASP A 480 5.01 -7.07 -21.46
N PHE A 481 4.16 -6.64 -20.50
CA PHE A 481 2.83 -6.13 -20.74
C PHE A 481 2.52 -4.93 -19.81
N VAL A 482 2.03 -3.83 -20.39
CA VAL A 482 1.50 -2.68 -19.62
C VAL A 482 0.08 -2.41 -20.07
N ALA A 483 -0.84 -2.23 -19.12
CA ALA A 483 -2.21 -1.78 -19.38
C ALA A 483 -2.49 -0.43 -18.72
N CYS A 484 -3.10 0.49 -19.47
CA CYS A 484 -3.65 1.74 -18.97
C CYS A 484 -5.19 1.67 -19.00
N HIS A 485 -5.80 1.60 -17.84
CA HIS A 485 -7.26 1.51 -17.71
C HIS A 485 -7.96 2.86 -17.71
N CYS A 486 -7.21 3.96 -17.54
CA CYS A 486 -7.70 5.33 -17.47
C CYS A 486 -6.94 6.21 -18.45
N ALA A 487 -7.51 6.50 -19.63
CA ALA A 487 -6.84 7.24 -20.69
C ALA A 487 -6.26 8.61 -20.26
N PRO A 488 -6.89 9.41 -19.37
CA PRO A 488 -6.29 10.64 -18.84
C PRO A 488 -4.91 10.46 -18.17
N TYR A 489 -4.54 9.25 -17.77
CA TYR A 489 -3.23 8.96 -17.17
C TYR A 489 -2.06 9.07 -18.15
N LEU A 490 -2.30 8.99 -19.45
CA LEU A 490 -1.28 9.16 -20.49
C LEU A 490 -0.59 10.51 -20.45
N THR A 491 -1.31 11.58 -20.03
CA THR A 491 -0.78 12.94 -19.91
C THR A 491 -0.19 13.26 -18.53
N LYS A 492 -0.21 12.28 -17.61
CA LYS A 492 0.20 12.48 -16.20
C LYS A 492 1.36 11.57 -15.76
N TYR A 493 1.41 10.37 -16.31
CA TYR A 493 2.34 9.34 -15.87
C TYR A 493 3.16 8.79 -17.02
N ASN A 494 4.40 8.48 -16.72
CA ASN A 494 5.36 7.94 -17.67
C ASN A 494 5.33 6.41 -17.70
N MET A 495 4.20 5.82 -18.16
CA MET A 495 3.92 4.40 -18.00
C MET A 495 4.50 3.47 -19.05
N VAL A 496 4.65 3.94 -20.29
CA VAL A 496 5.13 3.10 -21.40
C VAL A 496 6.63 2.79 -21.30
N GLN A 497 7.40 3.62 -20.58
CA GLN A 497 8.84 3.43 -20.39
C GLN A 497 9.20 2.21 -19.55
N ASP A 498 8.21 1.64 -18.87
CA ASP A 498 8.36 0.36 -18.17
C ASP A 498 8.34 -0.85 -19.14
N LEU A 499 7.95 -0.69 -20.40
CA LEU A 499 7.89 -1.79 -21.37
C LEU A 499 9.29 -2.18 -21.88
N LYS A 500 9.51 -3.48 -21.97
CA LYS A 500 10.64 -4.06 -22.72
C LYS A 500 10.44 -3.88 -24.24
N ASP A 501 11.52 -3.93 -25.02
CA ASP A 501 11.45 -3.94 -26.47
C ASP A 501 10.53 -5.07 -26.96
N GLY A 502 9.62 -4.75 -27.89
CA GLY A 502 8.63 -5.70 -28.41
C GLY A 502 7.51 -6.10 -27.44
N GLY A 503 7.42 -5.42 -26.28
CA GLY A 503 6.36 -5.61 -25.29
C GLY A 503 4.98 -5.23 -25.81
N THR A 504 3.95 -5.40 -24.98
CA THR A 504 2.55 -5.13 -25.35
C THR A 504 1.97 -4.00 -24.51
N PHE A 505 1.35 -3.01 -25.15
CA PHE A 505 0.60 -1.93 -24.50
C PHE A 505 -0.89 -2.05 -24.79
N LEU A 506 -1.73 -2.09 -23.76
CA LEU A 506 -3.19 -2.06 -23.85
C LEU A 506 -3.74 -0.75 -23.27
N LEU A 507 -4.48 0.00 -24.06
CA LEU A 507 -5.14 1.25 -23.64
C LEU A 507 -6.65 1.10 -23.64
N ASN A 508 -7.30 1.40 -22.51
CA ASN A 508 -8.73 1.56 -22.44
C ASN A 508 -9.12 2.98 -22.82
N CYS A 509 -9.73 3.16 -23.99
CA CYS A 509 -10.18 4.46 -24.50
C CYS A 509 -11.40 4.30 -25.42
N SER A 510 -12.09 5.43 -25.68
CA SER A 510 -13.24 5.50 -26.60
C SER A 510 -12.86 5.99 -27.99
N TRP A 511 -11.59 6.22 -28.27
CA TRP A 511 -11.09 6.75 -29.56
C TRP A 511 -11.07 5.66 -30.62
N ALA A 512 -11.39 6.04 -31.86
CA ALA A 512 -11.27 5.14 -33.01
C ALA A 512 -9.78 4.81 -33.29
N PRO A 513 -9.47 3.62 -33.83
CA PRO A 513 -8.09 3.25 -34.15
C PRO A 513 -7.36 4.27 -35.03
N GLU A 514 -8.08 4.95 -35.92
CA GLU A 514 -7.53 5.96 -36.83
C GLU A 514 -7.24 7.29 -36.12
N GLU A 515 -7.98 7.60 -35.04
CA GLU A 515 -7.92 8.87 -34.31
C GLU A 515 -7.00 8.80 -33.09
N VAL A 516 -6.74 7.59 -32.55
CA VAL A 516 -6.02 7.43 -31.29
C VAL A 516 -4.66 8.13 -31.29
N GLY A 517 -3.97 8.18 -32.42
CA GLY A 517 -2.69 8.87 -32.57
C GLY A 517 -2.77 10.39 -32.33
N GLU A 518 -3.92 11.02 -32.52
CA GLU A 518 -4.11 12.46 -32.25
C GLU A 518 -4.20 12.76 -30.74
N HIS A 519 -4.56 11.76 -29.96
CA HIS A 519 -4.76 11.86 -28.51
C HIS A 519 -3.56 11.38 -27.68
N LEU A 520 -2.59 10.67 -28.30
CA LEU A 520 -1.39 10.20 -27.60
C LEU A 520 -0.36 11.32 -27.43
N PRO A 521 0.20 11.50 -26.21
CA PRO A 521 1.37 12.37 -26.00
C PRO A 521 2.56 11.97 -26.87
N GLY A 522 3.37 12.96 -27.28
CA GLY A 522 4.52 12.71 -28.16
C GLY A 522 5.53 11.72 -27.62
N GLN A 523 5.81 11.75 -26.29
CA GLN A 523 6.70 10.79 -25.63
C GLN A 523 6.15 9.36 -25.67
N VAL A 524 4.83 9.15 -25.59
CA VAL A 524 4.21 7.82 -25.72
C VAL A 524 4.39 7.32 -27.15
N LYS A 525 4.06 8.14 -28.17
CA LYS A 525 4.26 7.80 -29.60
C LYS A 525 5.71 7.41 -29.88
N ALA A 526 6.65 8.25 -29.44
CA ALA A 526 8.08 8.03 -29.67
C ALA A 526 8.56 6.71 -29.06
N TYR A 527 8.11 6.40 -27.84
CA TYR A 527 8.47 5.15 -27.17
C TYR A 527 7.91 3.93 -27.91
N LEU A 528 6.60 3.95 -28.24
CA LEU A 528 5.95 2.85 -28.96
C LEU A 528 6.67 2.49 -30.26
N ALA A 529 7.08 3.50 -31.03
CA ALA A 529 7.76 3.30 -32.31
C ALA A 529 9.23 2.86 -32.13
N LYS A 530 10.01 3.48 -31.23
CA LYS A 530 11.43 3.18 -31.03
C LYS A 530 11.67 1.78 -30.47
N HIS A 531 10.74 1.29 -29.63
CA HIS A 531 10.86 0.00 -28.95
C HIS A 531 9.99 -1.11 -29.56
N ASN A 532 9.41 -0.88 -30.77
CA ASN A 532 8.58 -1.85 -31.49
C ASN A 532 7.45 -2.43 -30.64
N ILE A 533 6.76 -1.61 -29.84
CA ILE A 533 5.70 -2.02 -28.95
C ILE A 533 4.44 -2.41 -29.73
N LYS A 534 3.84 -3.54 -29.39
CA LYS A 534 2.54 -3.97 -29.90
C LYS A 534 1.46 -3.15 -29.17
N PHE A 535 0.70 -2.37 -29.93
CA PHE A 535 -0.28 -1.45 -29.36
C PHE A 535 -1.71 -1.93 -29.61
N TYR A 536 -2.51 -1.99 -28.55
CA TYR A 536 -3.91 -2.41 -28.58
C TYR A 536 -4.78 -1.41 -27.84
N ILE A 537 -6.02 -1.24 -28.33
CA ILE A 537 -7.06 -0.44 -27.66
C ILE A 537 -8.32 -1.27 -27.41
N ILE A 538 -9.10 -0.84 -26.42
CA ILE A 538 -10.41 -1.41 -26.08
C ILE A 538 -11.30 -0.30 -25.50
N ASP A 539 -12.59 -0.25 -25.87
CA ASP A 539 -13.58 0.63 -25.23
C ASP A 539 -14.39 -0.15 -24.19
N GLY A 540 -13.76 -0.38 -23.05
CA GLY A 540 -14.38 -1.09 -21.91
C GLY A 540 -15.56 -0.32 -21.32
N ILE A 541 -15.57 1.01 -21.39
CA ILE A 541 -16.65 1.86 -20.86
C ILE A 541 -17.91 1.68 -21.67
N LYS A 542 -17.82 1.70 -23.01
CA LYS A 542 -18.95 1.44 -23.90
C LYS A 542 -19.53 0.06 -23.66
N ILE A 543 -18.68 -0.97 -23.61
CA ILE A 543 -19.08 -2.35 -23.34
C ILE A 543 -19.81 -2.46 -21.99
N GLY A 544 -19.26 -1.87 -20.94
CA GLY A 544 -19.86 -1.86 -19.60
C GLY A 544 -21.24 -1.19 -19.57
N LYS A 545 -21.40 -0.06 -20.28
CA LYS A 545 -22.69 0.66 -20.41
C LYS A 545 -23.71 -0.18 -21.17
N GLU A 546 -23.35 -0.80 -22.30
CA GLU A 546 -24.23 -1.64 -23.13
C GLU A 546 -24.73 -2.89 -22.40
N ILE A 547 -23.91 -3.50 -21.56
CA ILE A 547 -24.26 -4.70 -20.76
C ILE A 547 -25.05 -4.33 -19.50
N GLY A 548 -25.01 -3.05 -19.06
CA GLY A 548 -25.67 -2.59 -17.84
C GLY A 548 -24.78 -2.59 -16.58
N LEU A 549 -23.48 -2.78 -16.73
CA LEU A 549 -22.47 -2.66 -15.64
C LEU A 549 -22.04 -1.22 -15.37
N GLY A 550 -22.46 -0.26 -16.21
CA GLY A 550 -22.08 1.14 -16.13
C GLY A 550 -20.57 1.35 -16.33
N GLY A 551 -19.90 2.02 -15.39
CA GLY A 551 -18.46 2.25 -15.44
C GLY A 551 -17.59 1.11 -14.89
N ARG A 552 -18.18 -0.05 -14.58
CA ARG A 552 -17.45 -1.22 -14.05
C ARG A 552 -16.85 -2.02 -15.19
N ILE A 553 -15.63 -1.69 -15.55
CA ILE A 553 -14.90 -2.24 -16.71
C ILE A 553 -13.89 -3.32 -16.36
N ASN A 554 -13.67 -3.57 -15.08
CA ASN A 554 -12.61 -4.45 -14.59
C ASN A 554 -12.66 -5.86 -15.18
N THR A 555 -13.84 -6.47 -15.28
CA THR A 555 -14.01 -7.82 -15.85
C THR A 555 -13.77 -7.86 -17.37
N VAL A 556 -14.15 -6.79 -18.08
CA VAL A 556 -13.87 -6.62 -19.52
C VAL A 556 -12.37 -6.58 -19.78
N LEU A 557 -11.65 -5.74 -19.01
CA LEU A 557 -10.19 -5.56 -19.16
C LEU A 557 -9.39 -6.78 -18.70
N GLN A 558 -9.88 -7.51 -17.69
CA GLN A 558 -9.29 -8.77 -17.27
C GLN A 558 -9.36 -9.83 -18.38
N SER A 559 -10.47 -9.91 -19.09
CA SER A 559 -10.62 -10.82 -20.23
C SER A 559 -9.68 -10.45 -21.38
N ALA A 560 -9.53 -9.15 -21.67
CA ALA A 560 -8.57 -8.65 -22.66
C ALA A 560 -7.12 -9.02 -22.28
N PHE A 561 -6.75 -8.90 -21.00
CA PHE A 561 -5.44 -9.28 -20.51
C PHE A 561 -5.15 -10.77 -20.75
N PHE A 562 -6.05 -11.69 -20.36
CA PHE A 562 -5.83 -13.12 -20.57
C PHE A 562 -5.67 -13.48 -22.04
N LYS A 563 -6.43 -12.83 -22.93
CA LYS A 563 -6.31 -13.04 -24.36
C LYS A 563 -4.96 -12.57 -24.91
N LEU A 564 -4.51 -11.37 -24.54
CA LEU A 564 -3.26 -10.79 -25.04
C LEU A 564 -2.01 -11.44 -24.44
N SER A 565 -2.08 -11.84 -23.16
CA SER A 565 -0.94 -12.49 -22.50
C SER A 565 -0.73 -13.94 -22.94
N GLY A 566 -1.80 -14.64 -23.35
CA GLY A 566 -1.75 -16.04 -23.78
C GLY A 566 -1.24 -17.01 -22.71
N ILE A 567 -1.22 -16.62 -21.43
CA ILE A 567 -0.66 -17.42 -20.32
C ILE A 567 -1.45 -18.69 -20.04
N ILE A 568 -2.75 -18.64 -20.30
CA ILE A 568 -3.69 -19.75 -20.20
C ILE A 568 -4.43 -19.81 -21.54
N PRO A 569 -4.80 -21.00 -22.05
CA PRO A 569 -5.67 -21.10 -23.22
C PRO A 569 -6.93 -20.25 -23.04
N GLU A 570 -7.35 -19.53 -24.09
CA GLU A 570 -8.44 -18.53 -24.00
C GLU A 570 -9.74 -19.15 -23.44
N GLU A 571 -10.09 -20.37 -23.87
CA GLU A 571 -11.31 -21.07 -23.41
C GLU A 571 -11.26 -21.37 -21.91
N ASP A 572 -10.10 -21.78 -21.39
CA ASP A 572 -9.89 -22.10 -19.97
C ASP A 572 -9.92 -20.80 -19.15
N ALA A 573 -9.26 -19.73 -19.61
CA ALA A 573 -9.28 -18.43 -18.94
C ALA A 573 -10.69 -17.87 -18.80
N ILE A 574 -11.49 -17.91 -19.88
CA ILE A 574 -12.90 -17.50 -19.88
C ILE A 574 -13.71 -18.34 -18.89
N LYS A 575 -13.50 -19.66 -18.88
CA LYS A 575 -14.18 -20.55 -17.94
C LYS A 575 -13.87 -20.19 -16.49
N TYR A 576 -12.58 -20.10 -16.12
CA TYR A 576 -12.15 -19.79 -14.74
C TYR A 576 -12.63 -18.40 -14.30
N MET A 577 -12.62 -17.42 -15.19
CA MET A 577 -13.16 -16.10 -14.90
C MET A 577 -14.68 -16.16 -14.62
N LYS A 578 -15.45 -16.92 -15.42
CA LYS A 578 -16.89 -17.10 -15.21
C LYS A 578 -17.19 -17.84 -13.91
N ASP A 579 -16.42 -18.86 -13.56
CA ASP A 579 -16.54 -19.59 -12.30
C ASP A 579 -16.28 -18.64 -11.11
N ALA A 580 -15.24 -17.83 -11.17
CA ALA A 580 -14.92 -16.84 -10.16
C ALA A 580 -16.01 -15.75 -10.02
N ALA A 581 -16.53 -15.26 -11.15
CA ALA A 581 -17.64 -14.29 -11.17
C ALA A 581 -18.90 -14.90 -10.54
N THR A 582 -19.23 -16.15 -10.85
CA THR A 582 -20.35 -16.86 -10.25
C THR A 582 -20.19 -17.00 -8.74
N ALA A 583 -19.01 -17.41 -8.27
CA ALA A 583 -18.72 -17.52 -6.85
C ALA A 583 -18.86 -16.17 -6.11
N SER A 584 -18.41 -15.07 -6.75
CA SER A 584 -18.42 -13.73 -6.15
C SER A 584 -19.81 -13.07 -6.13
N TYR A 585 -20.63 -13.33 -7.16
CA TYR A 585 -21.86 -12.57 -7.39
C TYR A 585 -23.15 -13.39 -7.25
N SER A 586 -23.09 -14.70 -7.00
CA SER A 586 -24.28 -15.56 -6.86
C SER A 586 -25.28 -15.03 -5.81
N LYS A 587 -24.80 -14.50 -4.69
CA LYS A 587 -25.64 -13.88 -3.65
C LYS A 587 -26.36 -12.59 -4.10
N LYS A 588 -25.91 -11.97 -5.20
CA LYS A 588 -26.50 -10.73 -5.74
C LYS A 588 -27.55 -11.00 -6.82
N GLY A 589 -27.77 -12.27 -7.19
CA GLY A 589 -28.75 -12.73 -8.14
C GLY A 589 -28.20 -13.08 -9.53
N GLU A 590 -28.94 -13.96 -10.24
CA GLU A 590 -28.53 -14.51 -11.55
C GLU A 590 -28.32 -13.44 -12.63
N ALA A 591 -29.06 -12.34 -12.60
CA ALA A 591 -28.92 -11.26 -13.56
C ALA A 591 -27.55 -10.60 -13.47
N ILE A 592 -27.01 -10.40 -12.26
CA ILE A 592 -25.68 -9.82 -12.04
C ILE A 592 -24.57 -10.80 -12.49
N VAL A 593 -24.74 -12.09 -12.21
CA VAL A 593 -23.81 -13.15 -12.68
C VAL A 593 -23.78 -13.14 -14.21
N LYS A 594 -24.95 -13.13 -14.86
CA LYS A 594 -25.04 -13.11 -16.33
C LYS A 594 -24.37 -11.88 -16.94
N MET A 595 -24.61 -10.68 -16.39
CA MET A 595 -23.94 -9.45 -16.88
C MET A 595 -22.41 -9.56 -16.81
N ASN A 596 -21.85 -10.15 -15.74
CA ASN A 596 -20.40 -10.37 -15.65
C ASN A 596 -19.91 -11.43 -16.65
N HIS A 597 -20.67 -12.49 -16.91
CA HIS A 597 -20.33 -13.47 -17.96
C HIS A 597 -20.34 -12.83 -19.35
N ASP A 598 -21.36 -12.01 -19.66
CA ASP A 598 -21.46 -11.30 -20.94
C ASP A 598 -20.28 -10.31 -21.11
N ALA A 599 -19.81 -9.67 -20.02
CA ALA A 599 -18.65 -8.79 -20.03
C ALA A 599 -17.33 -9.54 -20.29
N ILE A 600 -17.16 -10.73 -19.73
CA ILE A 600 -16.00 -11.60 -19.99
C ILE A 600 -15.94 -11.96 -21.47
N ASP A 601 -17.07 -12.40 -22.05
CA ASP A 601 -17.15 -12.80 -23.47
C ASP A 601 -16.92 -11.61 -24.41
N ALA A 602 -17.40 -10.41 -24.04
CA ALA A 602 -17.23 -9.21 -24.83
C ALA A 602 -15.78 -8.69 -24.80
N GLY A 603 -15.13 -8.71 -23.64
CA GLY A 603 -13.78 -8.19 -23.45
C GLY A 603 -12.73 -8.88 -24.33
N ALA A 604 -12.79 -10.21 -24.43
CA ALA A 604 -11.89 -10.97 -25.30
C ALA A 604 -12.07 -10.65 -26.80
N LYS A 605 -13.27 -10.23 -27.23
CA LYS A 605 -13.61 -9.99 -28.65
C LYS A 605 -13.41 -8.55 -29.09
N ALA A 606 -13.39 -7.60 -28.17
CA ALA A 606 -13.43 -6.16 -28.45
C ALA A 606 -12.03 -5.52 -28.60
N ILE A 607 -10.96 -6.30 -28.47
CA ILE A 607 -9.58 -5.81 -28.59
C ILE A 607 -9.31 -5.44 -30.06
N VAL A 608 -8.74 -4.26 -30.28
CA VAL A 608 -8.35 -3.77 -31.59
C VAL A 608 -6.85 -3.49 -31.60
N GLU A 609 -6.10 -4.08 -32.54
CA GLU A 609 -4.70 -3.75 -32.77
C GLU A 609 -4.59 -2.43 -33.51
N VAL A 610 -3.68 -1.55 -33.04
CA VAL A 610 -3.39 -0.26 -33.69
C VAL A 610 -2.01 -0.32 -34.28
N PRO A 611 -1.85 -0.13 -35.61
CA PRO A 611 -0.54 -0.01 -36.23
C PRO A 611 0.23 1.17 -35.64
N VAL A 612 1.51 0.96 -35.28
CA VAL A 612 2.41 2.00 -34.79
C VAL A 612 3.22 2.54 -35.99
N PRO A 613 2.93 3.78 -36.46
CA PRO A 613 3.66 4.37 -37.59
C PRO A 613 5.13 4.64 -37.23
N ALA A 614 6.05 4.42 -38.16
CA ALA A 614 7.48 4.65 -37.93
C ALA A 614 7.80 6.15 -37.66
N GLU A 615 7.04 7.05 -38.23
CA GLU A 615 7.18 8.50 -38.02
C GLU A 615 6.89 8.93 -36.58
N TRP A 616 6.21 8.14 -35.80
CA TRP A 616 6.00 8.43 -34.36
C TRP A 616 7.32 8.46 -33.59
N ALA A 617 8.38 7.84 -34.09
CA ALA A 617 9.70 7.86 -33.44
C ALA A 617 10.25 9.29 -33.25
N ASP A 618 9.88 10.20 -34.13
CA ASP A 618 10.34 11.59 -34.10
C ASP A 618 9.32 12.58 -33.47
N ALA A 619 8.28 12.07 -32.81
CA ALA A 619 7.28 12.90 -32.15
C ALA A 619 7.92 13.77 -31.05
N GLU A 620 7.53 15.05 -31.02
CA GLU A 620 8.00 15.99 -29.97
C GLU A 620 7.52 15.56 -28.59
N THR A 621 8.44 15.57 -27.62
CA THR A 621 8.14 15.23 -26.24
C THR A 621 7.69 16.46 -25.47
N GLU A 622 6.58 16.35 -24.74
CA GLU A 622 6.06 17.39 -23.88
C GLU A 622 6.32 17.05 -22.40
N SER A 623 6.51 18.09 -21.57
CA SER A 623 6.60 17.88 -20.13
C SER A 623 5.24 17.41 -19.59
N LEU A 624 5.27 16.37 -18.77
CA LEU A 624 4.09 15.93 -18.01
C LEU A 624 3.78 16.88 -16.82
N PHE A 625 4.73 17.73 -16.44
CA PHE A 625 4.59 18.66 -15.33
C PHE A 625 4.10 20.02 -15.84
N VAL A 626 3.01 20.50 -15.23
CA VAL A 626 2.48 21.83 -15.46
C VAL A 626 3.10 22.79 -14.43
N GLU A 627 3.82 23.82 -14.92
CA GLU A 627 4.40 24.84 -14.06
C GLU A 627 3.30 25.65 -13.36
N ALA A 628 3.28 25.62 -12.03
CA ALA A 628 2.39 26.46 -11.25
C ALA A 628 2.89 27.92 -11.23
N LYS A 629 1.95 28.86 -11.31
CA LYS A 629 2.21 30.32 -11.24
C LYS A 629 1.23 30.96 -10.25
N GLY A 630 1.69 32.00 -9.55
CA GLY A 630 0.86 32.75 -8.61
C GLY A 630 1.68 33.58 -7.64
N ASP A 631 1.00 34.38 -6.81
CA ASP A 631 1.63 35.33 -5.90
C ASP A 631 2.11 34.70 -4.60
N ASN A 632 1.54 33.54 -4.23
CA ASN A 632 1.97 32.77 -3.04
C ASN A 632 3.22 31.96 -3.37
N LYS A 633 4.37 32.62 -3.32
CA LYS A 633 5.67 32.02 -3.68
C LYS A 633 5.98 30.70 -2.93
N PRO A 634 5.80 30.57 -1.60
CA PRO A 634 6.05 29.30 -0.90
C PRO A 634 5.21 28.14 -1.44
N LEU A 635 3.94 28.38 -1.78
CA LEU A 635 3.07 27.37 -2.36
C LEU A 635 3.50 27.01 -3.80
N VAL A 636 3.81 28.00 -4.61
CA VAL A 636 4.27 27.78 -6.00
C VAL A 636 5.59 27.01 -6.03
N ASP A 637 6.54 27.35 -5.18
CA ASP A 637 7.82 26.64 -5.06
C ASP A 637 7.60 25.18 -4.61
N TYR A 638 6.70 24.93 -3.64
CA TYR A 638 6.34 23.57 -3.21
C TYR A 638 5.71 22.75 -4.34
N ILE A 639 4.79 23.33 -5.09
CA ILE A 639 4.14 22.63 -6.21
C ILE A 639 5.16 22.25 -7.28
N ASN A 640 6.00 23.20 -7.70
CA ASN A 640 6.93 22.98 -8.80
C ASN A 640 8.10 22.04 -8.39
N ASN A 641 8.58 22.11 -7.17
CA ASN A 641 9.76 21.37 -6.72
C ASN A 641 9.44 20.05 -6.02
N VAL A 642 8.21 19.84 -5.51
CA VAL A 642 7.84 18.62 -4.77
C VAL A 642 6.57 18.00 -5.30
N GLN A 643 5.44 18.73 -5.31
CA GLN A 643 4.13 18.15 -5.60
C GLN A 643 4.05 17.56 -7.01
N ASN A 644 4.57 18.23 -8.03
CA ASN A 644 4.54 17.75 -9.41
C ASN A 644 5.25 16.40 -9.56
N TYR A 645 6.40 16.23 -8.91
CA TYR A 645 7.13 14.96 -8.91
C TYR A 645 6.34 13.84 -8.22
N VAL A 646 5.79 14.11 -7.04
CA VAL A 646 5.03 13.10 -6.28
C VAL A 646 3.74 12.74 -7.01
N ASN A 647 3.00 13.72 -7.53
CA ASN A 647 1.77 13.49 -8.30
C ASN A 647 2.05 12.77 -9.63
N GLY A 648 3.21 12.99 -10.26
CA GLY A 648 3.66 12.31 -11.48
C GLY A 648 4.20 10.90 -11.24
N GLN A 649 4.24 10.41 -10.01
CA GLN A 649 4.91 9.15 -9.61
C GLN A 649 6.43 9.17 -9.86
N GLU A 650 7.03 10.37 -9.89
CA GLU A 650 8.47 10.61 -10.09
C GLU A 650 9.16 11.06 -8.79
N GLY A 651 8.55 10.80 -7.63
CA GLY A 651 9.09 11.16 -6.31
C GLY A 651 10.50 10.59 -6.04
N ASN A 652 10.91 9.56 -6.78
CA ASN A 652 12.27 9.00 -6.71
C ASN A 652 13.35 9.97 -7.23
N ALA A 653 13.00 10.97 -8.03
CA ALA A 653 13.92 11.99 -8.51
C ALA A 653 14.23 13.08 -7.47
N LEU A 654 13.39 13.18 -6.41
CA LEU A 654 13.60 14.15 -5.33
C LEU A 654 14.84 13.79 -4.50
N LYS A 655 15.64 14.80 -4.20
CA LYS A 655 16.81 14.71 -3.32
C LYS A 655 16.44 15.07 -1.88
N VAL A 656 17.32 14.75 -0.94
CA VAL A 656 17.11 15.12 0.47
C VAL A 656 17.03 16.64 0.64
N SER A 657 17.82 17.42 -0.12
CA SER A 657 17.79 18.88 -0.09
C SER A 657 16.42 19.48 -0.49
N ASP A 658 15.69 18.84 -1.40
CA ASP A 658 14.36 19.31 -1.85
C ASP A 658 13.31 19.27 -0.71
N LEU A 659 13.53 18.38 0.27
CA LEU A 659 12.63 18.20 1.41
C LEU A 659 13.10 18.92 2.69
N MET A 660 14.29 19.53 2.70
CA MET A 660 14.79 20.26 3.86
C MET A 660 13.87 21.41 4.33
N PRO A 661 13.20 22.17 3.43
CA PRO A 661 12.27 23.20 3.88
C PRO A 661 11.09 22.67 4.71
N TYR A 662 10.80 21.37 4.63
CA TYR A 662 9.63 20.68 5.23
C TYR A 662 10.05 19.64 6.28
N VAL A 663 11.26 19.74 6.83
CA VAL A 663 11.88 18.75 7.73
C VAL A 663 11.09 18.51 9.02
N ASP A 664 10.33 19.49 9.48
CA ASP A 664 9.44 19.40 10.64
C ASP A 664 8.02 18.93 10.30
N GLY A 665 7.75 18.62 9.04
CA GLY A 665 6.47 18.10 8.56
C GLY A 665 5.43 19.16 8.18
N HIS A 666 5.74 20.46 8.28
CA HIS A 666 4.81 21.48 7.80
C HIS A 666 4.73 21.47 6.25
N MET A 667 3.57 21.83 5.71
CA MET A 667 3.33 21.95 4.27
C MET A 667 2.48 23.17 3.95
N PRO A 668 2.67 23.82 2.79
CA PRO A 668 1.83 24.93 2.37
C PRO A 668 0.37 24.49 2.19
N LEU A 669 -0.58 25.33 2.61
CA LEU A 669 -2.00 25.08 2.42
C LEU A 669 -2.44 25.37 0.96
N GLY A 670 -3.48 24.67 0.48
CA GLY A 670 -4.11 24.92 -0.82
C GLY A 670 -3.50 24.20 -2.00
N ALA A 671 -2.57 23.29 -1.78
CA ALA A 671 -1.88 22.56 -2.85
C ALA A 671 -2.81 21.68 -3.69
N SER A 672 -3.94 21.19 -3.14
CA SER A 672 -4.93 20.40 -3.87
C SER A 672 -5.53 21.12 -5.08
N ALA A 673 -5.58 22.44 -5.08
CA ALA A 673 -6.12 23.24 -6.20
C ALA A 673 -5.31 23.08 -7.51
N PHE A 674 -4.07 22.62 -7.42
CA PHE A 674 -3.16 22.45 -8.54
C PHE A 674 -3.08 21.01 -9.07
N GLU A 675 -3.81 20.05 -8.48
CA GLU A 675 -3.75 18.66 -8.93
C GLU A 675 -4.46 18.45 -10.28
N LYS A 676 -5.62 19.05 -10.49
CA LYS A 676 -6.40 18.98 -11.74
C LYS A 676 -6.42 17.58 -12.36
N ARG A 677 -6.90 16.59 -11.60
CA ARG A 677 -6.79 15.16 -11.94
C ARG A 677 -7.55 14.75 -13.21
N GLY A 678 -8.73 15.32 -13.46
CA GLY A 678 -9.52 15.09 -14.69
C GLY A 678 -9.95 13.62 -14.87
N VAL A 679 -10.23 12.91 -13.79
CA VAL A 679 -10.48 11.45 -13.80
C VAL A 679 -11.97 11.06 -13.90
N ALA A 680 -12.89 12.01 -13.83
CA ALA A 680 -14.31 11.74 -13.97
C ALA A 680 -14.66 11.38 -15.42
N VAL A 681 -15.49 10.35 -15.61
CA VAL A 681 -16.05 10.01 -16.94
C VAL A 681 -17.11 11.04 -17.31
N ASP A 682 -18.02 11.31 -16.39
CA ASP A 682 -19.11 12.28 -16.57
C ASP A 682 -19.05 13.33 -15.45
N VAL A 683 -19.35 14.59 -15.78
CA VAL A 683 -19.38 15.73 -14.86
C VAL A 683 -20.72 16.48 -14.97
N PRO A 684 -21.13 17.24 -13.92
CA PRO A 684 -22.40 17.95 -13.99
C PRO A 684 -22.36 19.10 -15.03
N SER A 685 -23.34 19.10 -15.92
CA SER A 685 -23.64 20.19 -16.84
C SER A 685 -24.86 20.97 -16.34
N TRP A 686 -24.78 22.32 -16.32
CA TRP A 686 -25.81 23.19 -15.77
C TRP A 686 -26.71 23.82 -16.84
N ASN A 687 -28.02 23.73 -16.62
CA ASN A 687 -29.03 24.41 -17.38
C ASN A 687 -29.66 25.56 -16.56
N PRO A 688 -29.42 26.84 -16.89
CA PRO A 688 -29.95 27.99 -16.16
C PRO A 688 -31.49 28.05 -16.14
N ASP A 689 -32.19 27.61 -17.21
CA ASP A 689 -33.64 27.73 -17.33
C ASP A 689 -34.40 26.88 -16.30
N ASN A 690 -33.81 25.76 -15.91
CA ASN A 690 -34.39 24.86 -14.93
C ASN A 690 -33.86 25.12 -13.48
N CYS A 691 -32.98 26.11 -13.30
CA CYS A 691 -32.37 26.39 -12.01
C CYS A 691 -33.23 27.31 -11.13
N ILE A 692 -33.47 26.92 -9.87
CA ILE A 692 -34.14 27.74 -8.87
C ILE A 692 -33.17 28.47 -7.94
N GLN A 693 -31.89 28.39 -8.18
CA GLN A 693 -30.81 29.05 -7.44
C GLN A 693 -30.81 28.73 -5.92
N CYS A 694 -31.12 27.48 -5.54
CA CYS A 694 -31.16 27.02 -4.14
C CYS A 694 -29.79 26.71 -3.54
N ASN A 695 -28.77 26.49 -4.38
CA ASN A 695 -27.39 26.10 -4.03
C ASN A 695 -27.26 24.73 -3.33
N PHE A 696 -28.29 23.86 -3.38
CA PHE A 696 -28.21 22.52 -2.80
C PHE A 696 -27.08 21.68 -3.41
N CYS A 697 -26.83 21.83 -4.72
CA CYS A 697 -25.76 21.15 -5.44
C CYS A 697 -24.37 21.50 -4.88
N ALA A 698 -24.11 22.78 -4.59
CA ALA A 698 -22.89 23.25 -3.96
C ALA A 698 -22.80 22.78 -2.52
N TYR A 699 -23.91 22.80 -1.79
CA TYR A 699 -23.98 22.41 -0.38
C TYR A 699 -23.57 20.95 -0.17
N VAL A 700 -24.07 20.01 -0.98
CA VAL A 700 -23.78 18.58 -0.83
C VAL A 700 -22.49 18.13 -1.52
N CYS A 701 -21.83 19.00 -2.30
CA CYS A 701 -20.62 18.62 -3.01
C CYS A 701 -19.47 18.30 -2.04
N PRO A 702 -18.96 17.05 -2.01
CA PRO A 702 -17.91 16.66 -1.06
C PRO A 702 -16.55 17.29 -1.35
N HIS A 703 -16.33 17.75 -2.59
CA HIS A 703 -15.03 18.26 -3.05
C HIS A 703 -15.04 19.77 -3.38
N ALA A 704 -16.15 20.47 -3.09
CA ALA A 704 -16.30 21.90 -3.40
C ALA A 704 -16.08 22.28 -4.87
N THR A 705 -16.36 21.35 -5.80
CA THR A 705 -16.11 21.52 -7.24
C THR A 705 -17.21 22.26 -7.98
N ILE A 706 -18.40 22.40 -7.42
CA ILE A 706 -19.53 23.14 -7.97
C ILE A 706 -19.84 24.33 -7.06
N ARG A 707 -19.81 25.55 -7.63
CA ARG A 707 -19.97 26.80 -6.85
C ARG A 707 -20.87 27.82 -7.53
N PRO A 708 -21.77 28.48 -6.77
CA PRO A 708 -22.52 29.60 -7.29
C PRO A 708 -21.65 30.85 -7.37
N VAL A 709 -21.78 31.60 -8.42
CA VAL A 709 -21.12 32.91 -8.65
C VAL A 709 -22.17 33.98 -8.92
N ALA A 710 -22.05 35.12 -8.22
CA ALA A 710 -22.81 36.31 -8.51
C ALA A 710 -21.92 37.30 -9.28
N MET A 711 -22.36 37.76 -10.42
CA MET A 711 -21.64 38.67 -11.32
C MET A 711 -22.45 39.94 -11.57
N THR A 712 -21.76 41.06 -11.70
CA THR A 712 -22.39 42.27 -12.30
C THR A 712 -22.65 42.03 -13.77
N GLU A 713 -23.41 42.89 -14.43
CA GLU A 713 -23.65 42.80 -15.89
C GLU A 713 -22.34 42.97 -16.68
N GLU A 714 -21.44 43.83 -16.20
CA GLU A 714 -20.11 44.03 -16.79
C GLU A 714 -19.22 42.77 -16.66
N GLU A 715 -19.19 42.18 -15.46
CA GLU A 715 -18.45 40.92 -15.22
C GLU A 715 -19.02 39.76 -16.05
N ALA A 716 -20.34 39.68 -16.20
CA ALA A 716 -20.98 38.67 -17.03
C ALA A 716 -20.69 38.87 -18.52
N ALA A 717 -20.57 40.11 -18.95
CA ALA A 717 -20.21 40.44 -20.35
C ALA A 717 -18.71 40.16 -20.64
N ALA A 718 -17.84 40.23 -19.66
CA ALA A 718 -16.42 39.93 -19.75
C ALA A 718 -16.07 38.44 -19.55
N ALA A 719 -17.05 37.62 -19.17
CA ALA A 719 -16.84 36.18 -18.87
C ALA A 719 -16.53 35.38 -20.15
N PRO A 720 -15.86 34.21 -20.03
CA PRO A 720 -15.61 33.29 -21.15
C PRO A 720 -16.89 32.97 -21.95
N ALA A 721 -16.74 32.74 -23.25
CA ALA A 721 -17.88 32.52 -24.18
C ALA A 721 -18.81 31.35 -23.76
N ALA A 722 -18.27 30.34 -23.09
CA ALA A 722 -19.02 29.18 -22.61
C ALA A 722 -19.86 29.46 -21.32
N THR A 723 -19.77 30.69 -20.77
CA THR A 723 -20.47 31.07 -19.54
C THR A 723 -21.97 31.17 -19.77
N LYS A 724 -22.72 30.35 -19.03
CA LYS A 724 -24.20 30.45 -18.97
C LYS A 724 -24.57 31.27 -17.74
N THR A 725 -25.57 32.16 -17.87
CA THR A 725 -26.06 32.99 -16.75
C THR A 725 -27.58 33.02 -16.71
N ALA A 726 -28.11 33.34 -15.53
CA ALA A 726 -29.51 33.69 -15.33
C ALA A 726 -29.59 34.94 -14.46
N ASP A 727 -30.72 35.68 -14.51
CA ASP A 727 -30.92 36.78 -13.59
C ASP A 727 -30.94 36.30 -12.13
N MET A 728 -30.24 36.98 -11.29
CA MET A 728 -30.13 36.53 -9.87
C MET A 728 -31.42 36.75 -9.10
N THR A 729 -32.02 35.69 -8.63
CA THR A 729 -33.28 35.76 -7.88
C THR A 729 -33.13 36.57 -6.61
N GLY A 730 -33.89 37.67 -6.48
CA GLY A 730 -33.90 38.58 -5.31
C GLY A 730 -32.72 39.58 -5.30
N MET A 731 -31.94 39.70 -6.34
CA MET A 731 -30.85 40.66 -6.52
C MET A 731 -30.85 41.27 -7.91
N PRO A 732 -31.74 42.24 -8.20
CA PRO A 732 -31.77 42.93 -9.50
C PRO A 732 -30.42 43.56 -9.83
N GLY A 733 -29.96 43.47 -11.09
CA GLY A 733 -28.68 43.99 -11.51
C GLY A 733 -27.53 43.01 -11.36
N TYR A 734 -27.80 41.82 -10.82
CA TYR A 734 -26.82 40.72 -10.74
C TYR A 734 -27.20 39.53 -11.62
N LYS A 735 -26.22 38.91 -12.25
CA LYS A 735 -26.31 37.62 -12.94
C LYS A 735 -25.83 36.50 -12.03
N PHE A 736 -26.49 35.36 -12.11
CA PHE A 736 -26.16 34.12 -11.38
C PHE A 736 -25.60 33.08 -12.34
N ALA A 737 -24.50 32.47 -11.99
CA ALA A 737 -23.96 31.28 -12.67
C ALA A 737 -23.68 30.16 -11.66
N MET A 738 -23.85 28.90 -12.09
CA MET A 738 -23.37 27.75 -11.37
C MET A 738 -22.14 27.19 -12.10
N THR A 739 -20.97 27.40 -11.53
CA THR A 739 -19.69 27.03 -12.15
C THR A 739 -19.22 25.68 -11.63
N VAL A 740 -18.51 24.93 -12.47
CA VAL A 740 -17.97 23.59 -12.14
C VAL A 740 -16.51 23.51 -12.55
N THR A 741 -15.62 23.20 -11.59
CA THR A 741 -14.27 22.75 -11.96
C THR A 741 -14.32 21.28 -12.36
N VAL A 742 -14.33 21.07 -13.67
CA VAL A 742 -14.53 19.73 -14.25
C VAL A 742 -13.32 18.82 -14.04
N LEU A 743 -12.12 19.43 -13.93
CA LEU A 743 -10.88 18.67 -13.69
C LEU A 743 -10.70 18.21 -12.24
N ASP A 744 -11.41 18.80 -11.29
CA ASP A 744 -11.38 18.39 -9.87
C ASP A 744 -12.62 17.57 -9.48
N CYS A 745 -13.63 17.49 -10.36
CA CYS A 745 -14.84 16.70 -10.15
C CYS A 745 -14.52 15.19 -10.22
N LEU A 746 -15.10 14.42 -9.28
CA LEU A 746 -14.98 12.95 -9.25
C LEU A 746 -16.21 12.22 -9.84
N GLY A 747 -17.16 12.91 -10.45
CA GLY A 747 -18.30 12.32 -11.14
C GLY A 747 -19.31 11.61 -10.26
N CYS A 748 -19.38 11.88 -8.96
CA CYS A 748 -20.22 11.14 -7.99
C CYS A 748 -21.74 11.32 -8.19
N GLY A 749 -22.19 12.35 -8.91
CA GLY A 749 -23.61 12.62 -9.19
C GLY A 749 -24.43 13.16 -8.01
N SER A 750 -23.86 13.37 -6.82
CA SER A 750 -24.62 13.85 -5.63
C SER A 750 -25.33 15.17 -5.89
N CYS A 751 -24.72 16.11 -6.63
CA CYS A 751 -25.30 17.40 -7.02
C CYS A 751 -26.50 17.24 -7.95
N VAL A 752 -26.46 16.29 -8.87
CA VAL A 752 -27.58 15.98 -9.78
C VAL A 752 -28.71 15.31 -9.02
N ASN A 753 -28.40 14.39 -8.11
CA ASN A 753 -29.41 13.68 -7.32
C ASN A 753 -30.23 14.60 -6.44
N ILE A 754 -29.59 15.58 -5.75
CA ILE A 754 -30.26 16.52 -4.86
C ILE A 754 -30.99 17.66 -5.62
N CYS A 755 -30.70 17.88 -6.90
CA CYS A 755 -31.25 19.00 -7.66
C CYS A 755 -32.77 18.88 -7.81
N PRO A 756 -33.55 19.82 -7.25
CA PRO A 756 -35.01 19.80 -7.40
C PRO A 756 -35.49 20.28 -8.76
N GLY A 757 -34.72 21.17 -9.41
CA GLY A 757 -35.11 21.80 -10.66
C GLY A 757 -36.40 22.62 -10.63
N LYS A 758 -36.95 22.99 -11.80
CA LYS A 758 -38.27 23.62 -11.97
C LYS A 758 -39.25 22.60 -12.52
N LYS A 759 -40.42 22.49 -11.88
CA LYS A 759 -41.54 21.59 -12.33
C LYS A 759 -41.12 20.13 -12.54
N GLY A 760 -40.12 19.65 -11.77
CA GLY A 760 -39.58 18.30 -11.90
C GLY A 760 -38.43 18.12 -12.91
N GLU A 761 -38.16 19.15 -13.74
CA GLU A 761 -37.04 19.19 -14.68
C GLU A 761 -35.76 19.62 -13.96
N LYS A 762 -34.78 18.72 -13.86
CA LYS A 762 -33.51 19.04 -13.18
C LYS A 762 -32.71 20.10 -13.91
N ALA A 763 -32.06 20.99 -13.14
CA ALA A 763 -31.12 21.97 -13.66
C ALA A 763 -29.71 21.41 -13.90
N LEU A 764 -29.42 20.23 -13.37
CA LEU A 764 -28.14 19.54 -13.52
C LEU A 764 -28.37 18.14 -14.12
N THR A 765 -27.55 17.80 -15.11
CA THR A 765 -27.45 16.50 -15.72
C THR A 765 -25.98 16.10 -15.84
N MET A 766 -25.69 14.78 -15.83
CA MET A 766 -24.31 14.32 -16.07
C MET A 766 -24.05 14.33 -17.58
N ALA A 767 -22.89 14.83 -18.00
CA ALA A 767 -22.41 14.86 -19.39
C ALA A 767 -20.94 14.45 -19.44
N GLY A 768 -20.50 13.87 -20.54
CA GLY A 768 -19.11 13.46 -20.72
C GLY A 768 -18.12 14.61 -20.47
N LEU A 769 -17.05 14.36 -19.72
CA LEU A 769 -16.07 15.37 -19.29
C LEU A 769 -15.53 16.15 -20.51
N ASP A 770 -15.21 15.47 -21.60
CA ASP A 770 -14.63 16.13 -22.79
C ASP A 770 -15.56 17.17 -23.41
N SER A 771 -16.88 16.97 -23.31
CA SER A 771 -17.89 17.94 -23.78
C SER A 771 -18.04 19.16 -22.87
N GLN A 772 -17.43 19.13 -21.70
CA GLN A 772 -17.55 20.17 -20.66
C GLN A 772 -16.19 20.82 -20.31
N ARG A 773 -15.10 20.56 -21.05
CA ARG A 773 -13.76 21.07 -20.72
C ARG A 773 -13.68 22.59 -20.67
N ASP A 774 -14.43 23.28 -21.49
CA ASP A 774 -14.55 24.76 -21.53
C ASP A 774 -15.13 25.33 -20.22
N GLN A 775 -15.85 24.53 -19.43
CA GLN A 775 -16.38 24.95 -18.14
C GLN A 775 -15.28 25.14 -17.09
N GLN A 776 -14.08 24.61 -17.30
CA GLN A 776 -12.95 24.88 -16.42
C GLN A 776 -12.57 26.36 -16.45
N GLU A 777 -12.49 26.96 -17.64
CA GLU A 777 -12.18 28.38 -17.78
C GLU A 777 -13.29 29.26 -17.15
N VAL A 778 -14.56 28.87 -17.29
CA VAL A 778 -15.69 29.55 -16.62
C VAL A 778 -15.56 29.52 -15.10
N TYR A 779 -15.20 28.37 -14.54
CA TYR A 779 -14.96 28.22 -13.10
C TYR A 779 -13.79 29.10 -12.66
N ASP A 780 -12.65 29.02 -13.33
CA ASP A 780 -11.43 29.77 -12.98
C ASP A 780 -11.67 31.30 -13.05
N TYR A 781 -12.46 31.77 -14.02
CA TYR A 781 -12.91 33.15 -14.09
C TYR A 781 -13.77 33.52 -12.89
N GLY A 782 -14.79 32.72 -12.59
CA GLY A 782 -15.72 32.96 -11.49
C GLY A 782 -15.05 33.01 -10.11
N GLN A 783 -13.99 32.22 -9.89
CA GLN A 783 -13.26 32.23 -8.61
C GLN A 783 -12.32 33.44 -8.44
N LYS A 784 -11.96 34.13 -9.54
CA LYS A 784 -11.16 35.37 -9.47
C LYS A 784 -12.00 36.60 -9.15
N LEU A 785 -13.32 36.51 -9.29
CA LEU A 785 -14.19 37.63 -9.02
C LEU A 785 -14.26 37.94 -7.52
N PRO A 786 -14.27 39.22 -7.14
CA PRO A 786 -14.40 39.60 -5.73
C PRO A 786 -15.77 39.21 -5.16
N ALA A 787 -15.78 38.85 -3.89
CA ALA A 787 -17.01 38.60 -3.17
C ALA A 787 -17.92 39.87 -3.17
N LYS A 788 -19.22 39.66 -3.37
CA LYS A 788 -20.19 40.74 -3.42
C LYS A 788 -20.79 40.93 -2.02
N GLU A 789 -20.41 41.98 -1.30
CA GLU A 789 -20.87 42.25 0.07
C GLU A 789 -22.41 42.33 0.15
N GLU A 790 -23.04 42.88 -0.88
CA GLU A 790 -24.51 42.98 -0.95
C GLU A 790 -25.20 41.63 -1.04
N VAL A 791 -24.57 40.68 -1.77
CA VAL A 791 -25.05 39.31 -1.90
C VAL A 791 -24.88 38.56 -0.57
N LEU A 792 -23.73 38.74 0.09
CA LEU A 792 -23.45 38.14 1.40
C LEU A 792 -24.35 38.71 2.50
N ALA A 793 -24.70 39.99 2.44
CA ALA A 793 -25.63 40.63 3.37
C ALA A 793 -27.07 40.15 3.13
N LYS A 794 -27.48 39.98 1.87
CA LYS A 794 -28.83 39.55 1.49
C LYS A 794 -29.09 38.06 1.83
N PHE A 795 -28.14 37.20 1.53
CA PHE A 795 -28.25 35.76 1.78
C PHE A 795 -27.41 35.37 3.00
N LYS A 796 -28.10 35.26 4.17
CA LYS A 796 -27.43 35.01 5.44
C LYS A 796 -26.64 33.69 5.45
N ALA A 797 -25.48 33.70 6.11
CA ALA A 797 -24.58 32.55 6.20
C ALA A 797 -25.21 31.31 6.87
N ASP A 798 -26.19 31.50 7.74
CA ASP A 798 -26.94 30.46 8.46
C ASP A 798 -28.01 29.75 7.58
N SER A 799 -28.14 30.15 6.32
CA SER A 799 -28.98 29.47 5.34
C SER A 799 -28.18 28.63 4.36
N VAL A 800 -28.77 27.55 3.82
CA VAL A 800 -28.12 26.70 2.79
C VAL A 800 -27.67 27.56 1.60
N LYS A 801 -28.57 28.42 1.08
CA LYS A 801 -28.23 29.28 -0.07
C LYS A 801 -27.11 30.28 0.27
N GLY A 802 -27.15 30.92 1.39
CA GLY A 802 -26.20 31.98 1.75
C GLY A 802 -24.82 31.45 2.13
N SER A 803 -24.74 30.29 2.79
CA SER A 803 -23.46 29.67 3.15
C SER A 803 -22.62 29.39 1.91
N GLN A 804 -23.24 29.03 0.79
CA GLN A 804 -22.52 28.61 -0.42
C GLN A 804 -21.99 29.77 -1.27
N PHE A 805 -22.37 31.03 -1.01
CA PHE A 805 -21.68 32.18 -1.58
C PHE A 805 -20.37 32.52 -0.85
N ARG A 806 -20.08 31.86 0.28
CA ARG A 806 -18.81 32.00 1.00
C ARG A 806 -17.80 31.01 0.45
N GLN A 807 -16.54 31.47 0.33
CA GLN A 807 -15.46 30.58 -0.13
C GLN A 807 -15.28 29.40 0.85
N PRO A 808 -15.29 28.16 0.36
CA PRO A 808 -14.86 27.03 1.18
C PRO A 808 -13.35 27.08 1.41
N LEU A 809 -12.91 26.84 2.64
CA LEU A 809 -11.49 26.70 2.98
C LEU A 809 -11.07 25.23 3.14
N LEU A 810 -11.89 24.34 2.60
CA LEU A 810 -11.61 22.93 2.33
C LEU A 810 -12.10 22.62 0.92
N GLU A 811 -11.19 22.24 0.01
CA GLU A 811 -11.52 22.01 -1.39
C GLU A 811 -10.64 20.91 -2.00
N PHE A 812 -11.19 20.16 -2.94
CA PHE A 812 -10.49 19.17 -3.75
C PHE A 812 -9.72 18.12 -2.94
N SER A 813 -10.32 17.68 -1.82
CA SER A 813 -9.71 16.68 -0.94
C SER A 813 -9.59 15.30 -1.61
N GLY A 814 -8.70 14.45 -1.08
CA GLY A 814 -8.57 13.05 -1.48
C GLY A 814 -9.67 12.11 -0.95
N ALA A 815 -10.83 12.64 -0.51
CA ALA A 815 -11.95 11.86 -0.01
C ALA A 815 -12.64 11.05 -1.11
N CYS A 816 -13.45 10.06 -0.72
CA CYS A 816 -14.23 9.24 -1.63
C CYS A 816 -15.18 10.08 -2.51
N ALA A 817 -15.45 9.62 -3.74
CA ALA A 817 -16.53 10.15 -4.57
C ALA A 817 -17.87 9.98 -3.82
N GLY A 818 -18.59 11.10 -3.59
CA GLY A 818 -19.82 11.07 -2.78
C GLY A 818 -19.63 10.95 -1.27
N CYS A 819 -18.44 11.27 -0.75
CA CYS A 819 -18.18 11.29 0.70
C CYS A 819 -19.26 12.06 1.46
N GLY A 820 -19.79 11.46 2.53
CA GLY A 820 -20.80 12.09 3.41
C GLY A 820 -20.22 12.98 4.50
N GLU A 821 -18.91 12.92 4.75
CA GLU A 821 -18.22 13.65 5.83
C GLU A 821 -17.73 15.04 5.39
N THR A 822 -17.09 15.11 4.24
CA THR A 822 -16.43 16.35 3.77
C THR A 822 -17.38 17.52 3.51
N PRO A 823 -18.67 17.36 3.14
CA PRO A 823 -19.62 18.48 3.08
C PRO A 823 -19.80 19.20 4.42
N TYR A 824 -19.75 18.48 5.55
CA TYR A 824 -19.83 19.09 6.90
C TYR A 824 -18.56 19.88 7.21
N ALA A 825 -17.39 19.29 6.99
CA ALA A 825 -16.11 19.96 7.19
C ALA A 825 -15.99 21.22 6.30
N LYS A 826 -16.40 21.12 5.02
CA LYS A 826 -16.48 22.26 4.10
C LYS A 826 -17.38 23.37 4.64
N LEU A 827 -18.60 23.03 5.06
CA LEU A 827 -19.55 24.02 5.62
C LEU A 827 -18.99 24.73 6.85
N ILE A 828 -18.35 23.98 7.76
CA ILE A 828 -17.73 24.56 8.95
C ILE A 828 -16.63 25.55 8.54
N THR A 829 -15.81 25.21 7.52
CA THR A 829 -14.80 26.15 7.02
C THR A 829 -15.41 27.41 6.37
N GLN A 830 -16.55 27.28 5.68
CA GLN A 830 -17.26 28.44 5.11
C GLN A 830 -17.82 29.39 6.18
N LEU A 831 -18.18 28.86 7.34
CA LEU A 831 -18.77 29.63 8.44
C LEU A 831 -17.72 30.17 9.42
N PHE A 832 -16.68 29.39 9.70
CA PHE A 832 -15.75 29.66 10.81
C PHE A 832 -14.28 29.54 10.42
N GLY A 833 -13.95 29.18 9.18
CA GLY A 833 -12.61 28.78 8.76
C GLY A 833 -11.49 29.77 9.09
N GLU A 834 -11.78 31.10 9.01
CA GLU A 834 -10.82 32.17 9.36
C GLU A 834 -10.39 32.16 10.84
N ARG A 835 -11.10 31.44 11.70
CA ARG A 835 -10.90 31.40 13.16
C ARG A 835 -10.74 30.01 13.72
N MET A 836 -10.56 28.99 12.83
CA MET A 836 -10.49 27.59 13.23
C MET A 836 -9.05 27.14 13.48
N TYR A 837 -8.86 26.38 14.54
CA TYR A 837 -7.76 25.44 14.72
C TYR A 837 -8.30 24.04 14.47
N ILE A 838 -7.60 23.24 13.68
CA ILE A 838 -8.03 21.91 13.26
C ILE A 838 -7.04 20.89 13.76
N ALA A 839 -7.54 19.91 14.51
CA ALA A 839 -6.78 18.73 14.91
C ALA A 839 -7.59 17.49 14.56
N ASN A 840 -6.94 16.51 13.92
CA ASN A 840 -7.56 15.27 13.50
C ASN A 840 -7.00 14.08 14.28
N ALA A 841 -7.86 13.17 14.70
CA ALA A 841 -7.46 11.83 15.05
C ALA A 841 -7.15 11.02 13.78
N THR A 842 -6.43 9.91 13.92
CA THR A 842 -6.17 8.99 12.78
C THR A 842 -7.50 8.41 12.27
N GLY A 843 -7.72 8.51 10.98
CA GLY A 843 -8.94 8.06 10.31
C GLY A 843 -9.10 8.71 8.94
N CYS A 844 -10.33 8.73 8.40
CA CYS A 844 -10.58 9.34 7.10
C CYS A 844 -10.20 10.82 7.05
N SER A 845 -10.53 11.59 8.08
CA SER A 845 -10.29 13.05 8.11
C SER A 845 -8.79 13.42 8.12
N SER A 846 -7.94 12.62 8.76
CA SER A 846 -6.49 12.82 8.71
C SER A 846 -5.92 12.46 7.32
N ILE A 847 -6.49 11.45 6.66
CA ILE A 847 -6.02 11.01 5.34
C ILE A 847 -6.47 11.99 4.25
N TRP A 848 -7.77 12.28 4.10
CA TRP A 848 -8.19 13.22 3.07
C TRP A 848 -7.81 14.69 3.38
N GLY A 849 -7.48 15.00 4.63
CA GLY A 849 -7.10 16.35 5.07
C GLY A 849 -5.60 16.64 5.10
N GLY A 850 -4.75 15.62 5.11
CA GLY A 850 -3.29 15.77 5.29
C GLY A 850 -2.44 14.79 4.49
N SER A 851 -2.95 14.20 3.40
CA SER A 851 -2.18 13.27 2.58
C SER A 851 -1.25 14.02 1.61
N ALA A 852 0.04 14.05 1.91
CA ALA A 852 1.04 14.62 1.03
C ALA A 852 1.00 13.98 -0.38
N PRO A 853 1.25 14.75 -1.44
CA PRO A 853 1.65 16.16 -1.44
C PRO A 853 0.47 17.15 -1.37
N ALA A 854 -0.77 16.69 -1.45
CA ALA A 854 -1.95 17.52 -1.52
C ALA A 854 -2.41 18.01 -0.15
N THR A 855 -2.67 19.31 -0.02
CA THR A 855 -3.25 19.92 1.17
C THR A 855 -4.57 20.59 0.79
N PRO A 856 -5.73 19.97 1.14
CA PRO A 856 -7.04 20.48 0.72
C PRO A 856 -7.55 21.65 1.56
N TYR A 857 -7.04 21.85 2.76
CA TYR A 857 -7.30 23.06 3.50
C TYR A 857 -6.56 24.23 2.85
N THR A 858 -7.24 25.37 2.70
CA THR A 858 -6.72 26.55 2.03
C THR A 858 -7.02 27.82 2.84
N THR A 859 -6.52 28.94 2.38
CA THR A 859 -6.76 30.26 2.96
C THR A 859 -7.61 31.10 2.03
N ASN A 860 -8.31 32.11 2.59
CA ASN A 860 -8.93 33.12 1.77
C ASN A 860 -7.89 34.08 1.17
N ALA A 861 -8.29 34.88 0.19
CA ALA A 861 -7.41 35.82 -0.49
C ALA A 861 -6.97 37.05 0.35
N LYS A 862 -7.22 37.07 1.67
CA LYS A 862 -6.84 38.17 2.57
C LYS A 862 -5.41 38.02 3.05
#